data_ecc30057c75c8b1c1b0747b5813692eb
#
_entry.id   ecc30057c75c8b1c1b0747b5813692eb
#
_cell.length_a   1.000
_cell.length_b   1.000
_cell.length_c   1.000
_cell.angle_alpha   90.00
_cell.angle_beta   90.00
_cell.angle_gamma   90.00
#
_symmetry.space_group_name_H-M   'P 1'
#
loop_
_entity.id
_entity.type
_entity.pdbx_description
1 polymer ?
#
loop_
_entity_poly.entity_id
_entity_poly.type
_entity_poly.pdbx_seq_one_letter_code
_entity_poly.pdbx_strand_id
1 'polypeptide(L)'
;ATTINLSNQGVLDLLAANRDSTDGVGLVLTTGTLAVDNFKQIGFSPLLASLGYTVTEVLGADGTLMVSGNTDLVYLVDTTPNSDDPNISDYAALDPYKAVGINGTTLHVSLNGAPEASRNGDGLKVSNLVGSDGALVVTNTADDAASNHAVVDLVQNVDAGGNSYGGTISGDHVDFVKKGAETLTVEGNFTGNDSMLSSAEGNIVLNGAGNSLTALELAGGDITLGGRNDGASRVTTVETLAAGAGGGTLNLGNGAQMVLTGQQAGSHVTEVTISGDGTLTLGGTGTDSSLTLGNGSSLNGVLLDIREGSALSAATGSVNTVSGLAGGGALKLSGAEMTINSSASHAFTGTLDGASGTLNVKSGNGSVQTIKGAGNAGYHLNVSDGGVLTLAGAAGEGGNPAQASYQGITVNGGTLNIGSADDPKTQLTLGSDGLSVTGDSTVANTTSSTTVDGLGNPFVTSSGNITLGDGTGEVTLVMNNLDTLVSGSSETLNMELFKTTDGALVSLGDNVTLQDMILGSMYENLELTTNDSMTAIILTGTARTENIFRDSSLTRNAATGADILWNSRYHMEEGTALRDFYTSVLLSQNSGDYSGAARKLAAAAGSTVTSLGIAQRDSLRDQMGWIRNRVAQMGVNPAYVHEDMPYFHMWMQGTGSYAKLDTRGDESGYELTTWGGTVGMDVDINDRFTAGAAFTANYGSLTASAADTADGDLDSYYVNLFARYQYRKWSHLLILTGGWNDASLTRTVDYGTGSYQARGNTTGSGFGAMYELAYDIALNEDRSVILQPLFNASIVTTRMDGYRESGSAGNAGLKVEDQELTTAAVAVGARLSGLMGSNVFGREALGEVRVNVSQDMGDRRGQANVGFLADPSYTRPVYGAKVGSTAFHIGAGLSVPVGTQGVIFVDGNADIRSGSSSINGSIGYRYNF
;
A
#
# COMPACT_ATOMS: atom_id res chain seq x y z
N ALA A 1 7.43 -29.97 -43.77
CA ALA A 1 8.89 -29.92 -43.85
C ALA A 1 9.34 -31.26 -44.41
N THR A 2 10.11 -31.24 -45.48
CA THR A 2 10.67 -32.47 -46.08
C THR A 2 12.13 -32.52 -45.56
N THR A 3 12.42 -33.50 -44.75
CA THR A 3 13.82 -33.76 -44.34
C THR A 3 14.44 -34.69 -45.37
N ILE A 4 15.54 -34.26 -45.97
CA ILE A 4 16.39 -35.15 -46.79
C ILE A 4 17.53 -35.62 -45.93
N ASN A 5 17.56 -36.90 -45.61
CA ASN A 5 18.63 -37.53 -44.84
C ASN A 5 19.72 -38.04 -45.82
N LEU A 6 20.86 -37.37 -45.82
CA LEU A 6 22.00 -37.72 -46.68
C LEU A 6 22.78 -38.93 -46.13
N SER A 7 22.41 -39.47 -44.93
CA SER A 7 22.91 -40.76 -44.46
C SER A 7 22.35 -41.96 -45.26
N ASN A 8 21.38 -41.74 -46.15
CA ASN A 8 20.88 -42.77 -47.04
C ASN A 8 21.96 -43.12 -48.07
N GLN A 9 22.42 -44.32 -48.04
CA GLN A 9 23.54 -44.79 -48.87
C GLN A 9 23.36 -44.49 -50.38
N GLY A 10 22.11 -44.52 -50.87
CA GLY A 10 21.83 -44.20 -52.28
C GLY A 10 22.03 -42.72 -52.64
N VAL A 11 21.87 -41.83 -51.71
CA VAL A 11 22.13 -40.37 -51.89
C VAL A 11 23.60 -40.10 -51.74
N LEU A 12 24.31 -40.75 -50.82
CA LEU A 12 25.75 -40.66 -50.64
C LEU A 12 26.48 -41.23 -51.89
N ASP A 13 26.02 -42.35 -52.43
CA ASP A 13 26.55 -42.91 -53.65
C ASP A 13 26.38 -41.98 -54.85
N LEU A 14 25.26 -41.29 -54.96
CA LEU A 14 25.02 -40.29 -56.03
C LEU A 14 25.95 -39.08 -55.89
N LEU A 15 26.16 -38.61 -54.66
CA LEU A 15 27.07 -37.50 -54.37
C LEU A 15 28.53 -37.94 -54.59
N ALA A 16 28.89 -39.17 -54.17
CA ALA A 16 30.20 -39.71 -54.36
C ALA A 16 30.54 -39.94 -55.84
N ALA A 17 29.61 -40.40 -56.67
CA ALA A 17 29.80 -40.59 -58.10
C ALA A 17 30.06 -39.28 -58.85
N ASN A 18 29.69 -38.13 -58.30
CA ASN A 18 29.93 -36.83 -58.91
C ASN A 18 31.03 -36.00 -58.21
N ARG A 19 31.72 -36.59 -57.25
CA ARG A 19 32.77 -35.95 -56.46
C ARG A 19 33.95 -35.36 -57.22
N ASP A 20 34.31 -35.95 -58.37
CA ASP A 20 35.45 -35.55 -59.19
C ASP A 20 35.01 -34.67 -60.40
N SER A 21 33.76 -34.28 -60.51
CA SER A 21 33.31 -33.40 -61.60
C SER A 21 33.71 -31.95 -61.32
N THR A 22 34.33 -31.29 -62.31
CA THR A 22 34.73 -29.89 -62.21
C THR A 22 33.52 -28.91 -61.98
N ASP A 23 32.30 -29.41 -62.07
CA ASP A 23 31.07 -28.61 -62.00
C ASP A 23 30.39 -28.71 -60.63
N GLY A 24 31.06 -29.28 -59.64
CA GLY A 24 30.58 -29.38 -58.23
C GLY A 24 29.12 -29.85 -58.07
N VAL A 25 28.88 -30.81 -57.19
CA VAL A 25 27.52 -31.27 -56.89
C VAL A 25 27.06 -30.50 -55.62
N GLY A 26 25.99 -29.68 -55.75
CA GLY A 26 25.42 -28.94 -54.64
C GLY A 26 23.98 -29.40 -54.33
N LEU A 27 23.59 -29.39 -53.08
CA LEU A 27 22.23 -29.61 -52.61
C LEU A 27 21.60 -28.26 -52.16
N VAL A 28 20.46 -27.92 -52.71
CA VAL A 28 19.78 -26.67 -52.41
C VAL A 28 18.39 -26.97 -51.92
N LEU A 29 18.13 -26.64 -50.66
CA LEU A 29 16.84 -26.73 -50.03
C LEU A 29 16.23 -25.32 -49.92
N THR A 30 15.08 -25.08 -50.52
CA THR A 30 14.34 -23.83 -50.33
C THR A 30 13.44 -23.82 -49.11
N THR A 31 13.05 -24.98 -48.63
CA THR A 31 12.32 -25.19 -47.39
C THR A 31 12.56 -26.61 -46.88
N GLY A 32 12.94 -26.77 -45.62
CA GLY A 32 13.19 -28.06 -45.01
C GLY A 32 14.53 -28.18 -44.30
N THR A 33 14.86 -29.37 -43.81
CA THR A 33 16.10 -29.64 -43.11
C THR A 33 16.99 -30.54 -43.97
N LEU A 34 18.27 -30.18 -44.11
CA LEU A 34 19.30 -31.01 -44.76
C LEU A 34 20.19 -31.64 -43.67
N ALA A 35 20.20 -32.96 -43.63
CA ALA A 35 21.14 -33.71 -42.79
C ALA A 35 22.30 -34.24 -43.60
N VAL A 36 23.54 -33.93 -43.21
CA VAL A 36 24.78 -34.32 -43.95
C VAL A 36 25.66 -35.12 -43.02
N ASP A 37 26.08 -36.29 -43.51
CA ASP A 37 27.01 -37.18 -42.80
C ASP A 37 28.42 -37.06 -43.44
N ASN A 38 29.46 -36.92 -42.61
CA ASN A 38 30.88 -36.84 -43.03
C ASN A 38 31.19 -35.81 -44.13
N PHE A 39 31.08 -34.54 -43.81
CA PHE A 39 31.23 -33.44 -44.78
C PHE A 39 32.72 -33.15 -45.07
N LYS A 40 33.28 -33.77 -46.06
CA LYS A 40 34.52 -33.30 -46.69
C LYS A 40 34.14 -32.52 -47.97
N GLN A 41 34.09 -31.18 -47.88
CA GLN A 41 33.89 -30.29 -49.05
C GLN A 41 32.87 -30.80 -50.09
N ILE A 42 31.60 -30.57 -49.86
CA ILE A 42 30.59 -30.74 -50.91
C ILE A 42 30.53 -29.43 -51.71
N GLY A 43 30.99 -29.50 -52.97
CA GLY A 43 30.68 -28.45 -53.93
C GLY A 43 29.19 -28.55 -54.32
N PHE A 44 28.50 -27.46 -54.40
CA PHE A 44 27.10 -27.41 -54.80
C PHE A 44 26.95 -27.58 -56.34
N SER A 45 26.00 -28.41 -56.80
CA SER A 45 25.73 -28.68 -58.17
C SER A 45 24.48 -27.94 -58.70
N PRO A 46 24.58 -27.41 -59.97
CA PRO A 46 23.40 -26.81 -60.64
C PRO A 46 22.20 -27.75 -60.81
N LEU A 47 22.39 -29.07 -60.69
CA LEU A 47 21.31 -30.04 -60.81
C LEU A 47 20.30 -29.97 -59.67
N LEU A 48 20.73 -29.62 -58.46
CA LEU A 48 19.82 -29.46 -57.31
C LEU A 48 19.10 -28.12 -57.32
N ALA A 49 19.66 -27.10 -57.91
CA ALA A 49 18.95 -25.83 -58.18
C ALA A 49 17.77 -26.06 -59.11
N SER A 50 17.85 -26.98 -60.06
CA SER A 50 16.73 -27.36 -60.93
C SER A 50 15.59 -28.10 -60.23
N LEU A 51 15.82 -28.64 -59.00
CA LEU A 51 14.85 -29.26 -58.11
C LEU A 51 14.22 -28.28 -57.12
N GLY A 52 14.60 -27.01 -57.15
CA GLY A 52 14.01 -25.96 -56.33
C GLY A 52 14.58 -25.85 -54.90
N TYR A 53 15.77 -26.33 -54.67
CA TYR A 53 16.48 -26.28 -53.37
C TYR A 53 17.65 -25.29 -53.44
N THR A 54 17.74 -24.33 -52.56
CA THR A 54 18.83 -23.38 -52.41
C THR A 54 19.44 -23.46 -51.02
N VAL A 55 20.64 -23.95 -50.85
CA VAL A 55 21.51 -23.70 -49.68
C VAL A 55 22.52 -22.66 -50.10
N THR A 56 22.50 -21.51 -49.48
CA THR A 56 23.52 -20.52 -49.70
C THR A 56 24.59 -20.72 -48.63
N GLU A 57 25.52 -21.62 -48.94
CA GLU A 57 26.80 -21.62 -48.28
C GLU A 57 27.71 -20.62 -49.02
N VAL A 58 28.03 -19.53 -48.40
CA VAL A 58 29.03 -18.61 -48.88
C VAL A 58 30.27 -18.83 -48.04
N LEU A 59 31.21 -19.65 -48.59
CA LEU A 59 32.60 -19.59 -48.14
C LEU A 59 33.10 -18.18 -48.45
N GLY A 60 33.20 -17.33 -47.45
CA GLY A 60 33.87 -16.05 -47.57
C GLY A 60 35.29 -16.28 -48.03
N ALA A 61 35.87 -15.33 -48.82
CA ALA A 61 37.25 -15.39 -49.31
C ALA A 61 38.29 -15.52 -48.20
N ASP A 62 37.89 -15.38 -46.94
CA ASP A 62 38.67 -15.49 -45.69
C ASP A 62 38.53 -16.86 -44.99
N GLY A 63 37.70 -17.78 -45.50
CA GLY A 63 37.49 -19.11 -44.91
C GLY A 63 36.37 -19.13 -43.86
N THR A 64 35.42 -18.20 -43.92
CA THR A 64 34.25 -18.19 -43.02
C THR A 64 33.14 -19.06 -43.64
N LEU A 65 32.54 -19.96 -42.81
CA LEU A 65 31.32 -20.66 -43.15
C LEU A 65 30.13 -19.75 -42.77
N MET A 66 29.37 -19.31 -43.79
CA MET A 66 28.15 -18.52 -43.57
C MET A 66 26.91 -19.35 -43.88
N VAL A 67 26.09 -19.61 -42.87
CA VAL A 67 24.79 -20.27 -43.02
C VAL A 67 23.71 -19.21 -42.98
N SER A 68 22.92 -19.06 -44.03
CA SER A 68 21.90 -18.04 -44.13
C SER A 68 20.73 -18.52 -45.01
N GLY A 69 19.54 -17.93 -44.80
CA GLY A 69 18.33 -18.22 -45.59
C GLY A 69 17.22 -18.88 -44.75
N ASN A 70 16.25 -19.51 -45.40
CA ASN A 70 15.09 -20.15 -44.74
C ASN A 70 15.25 -21.69 -44.60
N THR A 71 16.46 -22.20 -44.62
CA THR A 71 16.75 -23.63 -44.65
C THR A 71 17.66 -23.98 -43.48
N ASP A 72 17.26 -24.93 -42.67
CA ASP A 72 18.08 -25.46 -41.60
C ASP A 72 19.13 -26.39 -42.16
N LEU A 73 20.39 -26.20 -41.78
CA LEU A 73 21.51 -27.05 -42.15
C LEU A 73 21.79 -28.05 -41.02
N VAL A 74 21.87 -29.35 -41.37
CA VAL A 74 22.22 -30.41 -40.41
C VAL A 74 23.58 -30.98 -40.76
N TYR A 75 24.52 -30.87 -39.82
CA TYR A 75 25.80 -31.56 -39.82
C TYR A 75 25.70 -32.84 -39.03
N LEU A 76 26.02 -33.99 -39.63
CA LEU A 76 26.19 -35.24 -38.95
C LEU A 76 27.72 -35.51 -38.80
N VAL A 77 28.16 -35.56 -37.58
CA VAL A 77 29.58 -35.79 -37.23
C VAL A 77 29.69 -37.18 -36.62
N ASP A 78 30.39 -38.08 -37.33
CA ASP A 78 30.71 -39.39 -36.79
C ASP A 78 31.96 -39.30 -35.89
N THR A 79 31.77 -39.64 -34.63
CA THR A 79 32.85 -39.62 -33.63
C THR A 79 33.55 -40.94 -33.49
N THR A 80 33.12 -41.99 -34.23
CA THR A 80 33.79 -43.30 -34.23
C THR A 80 35.13 -43.20 -34.99
N PRO A 81 36.22 -43.83 -34.49
CA PRO A 81 37.50 -43.85 -35.18
C PRO A 81 37.35 -44.46 -36.56
N ASN A 82 37.89 -43.80 -37.61
CA ASN A 82 37.91 -44.37 -38.94
C ASN A 82 38.74 -45.66 -38.93
N SER A 83 38.19 -46.75 -39.41
CA SER A 83 38.83 -48.08 -39.46
C SER A 83 40.10 -48.08 -40.28
N ASP A 84 40.28 -47.10 -41.19
CA ASP A 84 41.45 -47.01 -42.09
C ASP A 84 42.58 -46.10 -41.55
N ASP A 85 42.26 -45.17 -40.60
CA ASP A 85 43.25 -44.41 -39.82
C ASP A 85 42.69 -44.10 -38.42
N PRO A 86 43.08 -44.91 -37.44
CA PRO A 86 42.58 -44.78 -36.08
C PRO A 86 43.06 -43.50 -35.36
N ASN A 87 43.90 -42.68 -36.00
CA ASN A 87 44.40 -41.41 -35.45
C ASN A 87 43.63 -40.18 -35.95
N ILE A 88 42.69 -40.36 -36.89
CA ILE A 88 41.86 -39.28 -37.42
C ILE A 88 40.41 -39.47 -36.85
N SER A 89 40.05 -38.67 -35.90
CA SER A 89 38.66 -38.51 -35.54
C SER A 89 38.01 -37.46 -36.44
N ASP A 90 36.79 -37.69 -36.94
CA ASP A 90 36.04 -36.76 -37.77
C ASP A 90 35.57 -35.50 -37.02
N TYR A 91 36.02 -35.35 -35.78
CA TYR A 91 35.85 -34.10 -34.97
C TYR A 91 36.39 -32.85 -35.64
N ALA A 92 37.17 -32.96 -36.71
CA ALA A 92 37.67 -31.85 -37.45
C ALA A 92 36.71 -31.29 -38.52
N ALA A 93 35.46 -31.71 -38.56
CA ALA A 93 34.54 -31.32 -39.64
C ALA A 93 34.32 -29.81 -39.78
N LEU A 94 34.38 -29.06 -38.68
CA LEU A 94 34.31 -27.59 -38.64
C LEU A 94 35.70 -26.93 -38.47
N ASP A 95 36.77 -27.68 -38.30
CA ASP A 95 38.13 -27.18 -38.11
C ASP A 95 38.71 -26.34 -39.24
N PRO A 96 38.39 -26.57 -40.54
CA PRO A 96 38.94 -25.77 -41.62
C PRO A 96 38.39 -24.35 -41.66
N TYR A 97 37.29 -24.09 -40.98
CA TYR A 97 36.69 -22.77 -40.99
C TYR A 97 37.31 -21.83 -39.96
N LYS A 98 37.74 -20.65 -40.42
CA LYS A 98 38.24 -19.61 -39.50
C LYS A 98 37.14 -18.90 -38.73
N ALA A 99 35.90 -18.94 -39.22
CA ALA A 99 34.72 -18.43 -38.55
C ALA A 99 33.49 -19.21 -38.99
N VAL A 100 32.48 -19.32 -38.10
CA VAL A 100 31.15 -19.87 -38.40
C VAL A 100 30.12 -18.76 -38.18
N GLY A 101 29.40 -18.44 -39.27
CA GLY A 101 28.34 -17.40 -39.24
C GLY A 101 26.95 -18.03 -39.47
N ILE A 102 25.99 -17.66 -38.63
CA ILE A 102 24.60 -18.14 -38.73
C ILE A 102 23.68 -16.92 -38.73
N ASN A 103 22.89 -16.76 -39.82
CA ASN A 103 21.97 -15.64 -40.01
C ASN A 103 20.60 -16.11 -40.43
N GLY A 104 19.58 -15.95 -39.56
CA GLY A 104 18.16 -16.20 -39.88
C GLY A 104 17.81 -17.68 -40.10
N THR A 105 18.66 -18.63 -39.70
CA THR A 105 18.46 -20.06 -39.94
C THR A 105 19.03 -20.88 -38.77
N THR A 106 18.92 -22.21 -38.85
CA THR A 106 19.48 -23.11 -37.84
C THR A 106 20.61 -23.96 -38.40
N LEU A 107 21.74 -23.99 -37.71
CA LEU A 107 22.81 -24.97 -37.92
C LEU A 107 22.63 -26.09 -36.89
N HIS A 108 22.19 -27.23 -37.34
CA HIS A 108 22.15 -28.46 -36.52
C HIS A 108 23.45 -29.22 -36.65
N VAL A 109 24.05 -29.54 -35.51
CA VAL A 109 25.21 -30.42 -35.45
C VAL A 109 24.82 -31.66 -34.67
N SER A 110 24.78 -32.80 -35.35
CA SER A 110 24.46 -34.08 -34.72
C SER A 110 25.76 -34.86 -34.51
N LEU A 111 26.09 -35.16 -33.28
CA LEU A 111 27.25 -35.89 -32.87
C LEU A 111 26.85 -37.33 -32.49
N ASN A 112 27.63 -38.32 -32.89
CA ASN A 112 27.39 -39.72 -32.60
C ASN A 112 28.39 -40.26 -31.56
N GLY A 113 28.35 -39.65 -30.36
CA GLY A 113 29.12 -40.02 -29.20
C GLY A 113 30.15 -38.98 -28.74
N ALA A 114 30.82 -39.30 -27.60
CA ALA A 114 31.89 -38.51 -27.06
C ALA A 114 33.23 -38.91 -27.69
N PRO A 115 34.18 -38.00 -27.83
CA PRO A 115 35.55 -38.37 -28.22
C PRO A 115 36.11 -39.28 -27.11
N GLU A 116 36.82 -40.34 -27.49
CA GLU A 116 37.57 -41.08 -26.52
C GLU A 116 38.53 -40.14 -25.78
N ALA A 117 38.39 -40.05 -24.45
CA ALA A 117 39.11 -39.11 -23.57
C ALA A 117 40.65 -39.21 -23.66
N SER A 118 41.20 -40.11 -24.47
CA SER A 118 42.63 -40.37 -24.66
C SER A 118 43.24 -39.64 -25.86
N ARG A 119 42.48 -38.92 -26.67
CA ARG A 119 43.00 -38.27 -27.88
C ARG A 119 42.95 -36.75 -27.81
N ASN A 120 43.91 -36.16 -27.15
CA ASN A 120 44.26 -34.73 -27.11
C ASN A 120 43.26 -33.74 -26.47
N GLY A 121 42.13 -34.18 -25.89
CA GLY A 121 41.23 -33.32 -25.12
C GLY A 121 40.52 -32.19 -25.92
N ASP A 122 40.54 -32.27 -27.25
CA ASP A 122 39.89 -31.29 -28.13
C ASP A 122 38.50 -31.79 -28.58
N GLY A 123 37.47 -30.96 -28.38
CA GLY A 123 36.15 -31.21 -28.87
C GLY A 123 35.95 -30.76 -30.33
N LEU A 124 34.71 -30.86 -30.82
CA LEU A 124 34.33 -30.26 -32.10
C LEU A 124 34.56 -28.76 -32.05
N LYS A 125 35.44 -28.23 -32.88
CA LYS A 125 35.77 -26.81 -32.90
C LYS A 125 34.74 -25.97 -33.69
N VAL A 126 34.11 -25.00 -33.04
CA VAL A 126 33.33 -23.94 -33.67
C VAL A 126 34.14 -22.65 -33.48
N SER A 127 34.82 -22.22 -34.52
CA SER A 127 35.73 -21.08 -34.45
C SER A 127 35.00 -19.78 -34.75
N ASN A 128 35.27 -18.73 -33.95
CA ASN A 128 34.82 -17.36 -34.15
C ASN A 128 33.32 -17.28 -34.57
N LEU A 129 32.43 -17.78 -33.67
CA LEU A 129 30.97 -17.80 -33.94
C LEU A 129 30.45 -16.38 -34.08
N VAL A 130 29.79 -16.09 -35.21
CA VAL A 130 29.23 -14.79 -35.57
C VAL A 130 27.82 -14.94 -36.17
N GLY A 131 27.08 -13.84 -36.25
CA GLY A 131 25.74 -13.80 -36.90
C GLY A 131 24.80 -12.89 -36.12
N SER A 132 23.77 -12.38 -36.85
CA SER A 132 22.78 -11.44 -36.26
C SER A 132 21.62 -12.13 -35.57
N ASP A 133 21.27 -13.32 -36.03
CA ASP A 133 20.14 -14.14 -35.57
C ASP A 133 20.31 -15.58 -36.06
N GLY A 134 19.44 -16.49 -35.62
CA GLY A 134 19.51 -17.91 -35.98
C GLY A 134 19.79 -18.80 -34.78
N ALA A 135 20.10 -20.08 -35.02
CA ALA A 135 20.35 -21.02 -33.95
C ALA A 135 21.53 -21.96 -34.27
N LEU A 136 22.39 -22.17 -33.28
CA LEU A 136 23.31 -23.32 -33.24
C LEU A 136 22.70 -24.39 -32.34
N VAL A 137 22.33 -25.53 -32.89
CA VAL A 137 21.74 -26.65 -32.16
C VAL A 137 22.68 -27.83 -32.24
N VAL A 138 23.16 -28.31 -31.12
CA VAL A 138 24.09 -29.46 -31.03
C VAL A 138 23.44 -30.59 -30.27
N THR A 139 23.38 -31.78 -30.83
CA THR A 139 22.79 -32.96 -30.21
C THR A 139 23.75 -34.13 -30.26
N ASN A 140 23.96 -34.79 -29.13
CA ASN A 140 24.62 -36.08 -29.08
C ASN A 140 23.59 -37.19 -29.21
N THR A 141 23.69 -37.96 -30.26
CA THR A 141 22.73 -39.01 -30.62
C THR A 141 23.20 -40.43 -30.31
N ALA A 142 24.32 -40.59 -29.61
CA ALA A 142 24.85 -41.88 -29.20
C ALA A 142 23.91 -42.60 -28.22
N ASP A 143 23.91 -43.93 -28.25
CA ASP A 143 23.07 -44.73 -27.33
C ASP A 143 23.42 -44.54 -25.85
N ASP A 144 24.63 -44.06 -25.52
CA ASP A 144 25.14 -43.78 -24.19
C ASP A 144 25.29 -42.28 -23.90
N ALA A 145 24.66 -41.40 -24.71
CA ALA A 145 24.84 -39.95 -24.66
C ALA A 145 24.60 -39.36 -23.23
N ALA A 146 23.68 -39.91 -22.46
CA ALA A 146 23.42 -39.45 -21.09
C ALA A 146 24.55 -39.73 -20.10
N SER A 147 25.51 -40.63 -20.44
CA SER A 147 26.69 -40.91 -19.61
C SER A 147 27.99 -40.47 -20.24
N ASN A 148 27.97 -40.20 -21.56
CA ASN A 148 29.14 -39.81 -22.34
C ASN A 148 28.77 -38.58 -23.20
N HIS A 149 28.94 -37.38 -22.63
CA HIS A 149 28.66 -36.14 -23.36
C HIS A 149 29.63 -35.90 -24.49
N ALA A 150 29.16 -35.39 -25.60
CA ALA A 150 30.00 -34.90 -26.65
C ALA A 150 30.57 -33.51 -26.26
N VAL A 151 31.80 -33.20 -26.70
CA VAL A 151 32.46 -31.94 -26.38
C VAL A 151 32.45 -31.02 -27.61
N VAL A 152 32.09 -29.76 -27.39
CA VAL A 152 32.12 -28.71 -28.40
C VAL A 152 32.94 -27.52 -27.93
N ASP A 153 34.05 -27.29 -28.62
CA ASP A 153 34.94 -26.17 -28.35
C ASP A 153 34.44 -24.90 -29.05
N LEU A 154 33.98 -23.96 -28.29
CA LEU A 154 33.63 -22.61 -28.78
C LEU A 154 34.89 -21.74 -28.75
N VAL A 155 35.64 -21.71 -29.84
CA VAL A 155 36.95 -21.06 -29.89
C VAL A 155 36.84 -19.62 -30.42
N GLN A 156 37.20 -18.64 -29.62
CA GLN A 156 37.22 -17.24 -30.01
C GLN A 156 38.64 -16.68 -29.93
N ASN A 157 39.25 -16.48 -31.09
CA ASN A 157 40.63 -16.03 -31.21
C ASN A 157 40.82 -14.65 -31.88
N VAL A 158 39.78 -14.10 -32.44
CA VAL A 158 39.80 -12.78 -33.09
C VAL A 158 38.90 -11.83 -32.33
N ASP A 159 39.49 -10.73 -31.88
CA ASP A 159 38.70 -9.61 -31.42
C ASP A 159 38.05 -9.00 -32.66
N ALA A 160 36.88 -9.50 -32.94
CA ALA A 160 36.11 -9.09 -34.12
C ALA A 160 35.31 -7.84 -33.78
N GLY A 161 35.93 -6.81 -33.24
CA GLY A 161 35.42 -5.42 -33.12
C GLY A 161 33.92 -5.26 -32.93
N GLY A 162 33.34 -5.94 -31.93
CA GLY A 162 31.91 -5.93 -31.64
C GLY A 162 31.11 -7.11 -32.20
N ASN A 163 31.75 -8.23 -32.51
CA ASN A 163 31.05 -9.43 -32.98
C ASN A 163 30.42 -10.19 -31.80
N SER A 164 29.15 -9.87 -31.58
CA SER A 164 28.27 -10.73 -30.81
C SER A 164 27.58 -11.72 -31.74
N TYR A 165 27.37 -12.94 -31.29
CA TYR A 165 26.46 -13.88 -31.91
C TYR A 165 25.01 -13.54 -31.45
N GLY A 166 24.21 -12.99 -32.35
CA GLY A 166 22.83 -12.55 -32.07
C GLY A 166 21.84 -13.70 -31.86
N GLY A 167 22.21 -14.92 -32.27
CA GLY A 167 21.33 -16.07 -32.23
C GLY A 167 21.38 -16.87 -30.91
N THR A 168 20.70 -18.02 -30.91
CA THR A 168 20.62 -18.95 -29.77
C THR A 168 21.61 -20.09 -29.91
N ILE A 169 22.09 -20.63 -28.78
CA ILE A 169 22.87 -21.87 -28.72
C ILE A 169 22.07 -22.88 -27.89
N SER A 170 21.90 -24.09 -28.39
CA SER A 170 21.30 -25.17 -27.62
C SER A 170 22.10 -26.46 -27.73
N GLY A 171 22.13 -27.22 -26.65
CA GLY A 171 22.81 -28.52 -26.55
C GLY A 171 21.86 -29.56 -25.95
N ASP A 172 22.06 -30.83 -26.38
CA ASP A 172 21.44 -31.99 -25.78
C ASP A 172 22.52 -33.07 -25.58
N HIS A 173 22.86 -33.37 -24.30
CA HIS A 173 23.97 -34.21 -23.90
C HIS A 173 25.34 -33.73 -24.45
N VAL A 174 25.60 -32.43 -24.32
CA VAL A 174 26.79 -31.77 -24.90
C VAL A 174 27.46 -30.85 -23.89
N ASP A 175 28.79 -31.00 -23.78
CA ASP A 175 29.64 -30.10 -23.00
C ASP A 175 30.25 -29.03 -23.92
N PHE A 176 29.82 -27.79 -23.72
CA PHE A 176 30.41 -26.66 -24.42
C PHE A 176 31.58 -26.10 -23.64
N VAL A 177 32.73 -25.98 -24.30
CA VAL A 177 33.95 -25.44 -23.71
C VAL A 177 34.36 -24.16 -24.44
N LYS A 178 34.30 -23.04 -23.75
CA LYS A 178 34.82 -21.77 -24.28
C LYS A 178 36.38 -21.80 -24.24
N LYS A 179 36.99 -21.67 -25.39
CA LYS A 179 38.44 -21.57 -25.58
C LYS A 179 38.80 -20.30 -26.32
N GLY A 180 40.12 -19.98 -26.31
CA GLY A 180 40.68 -18.77 -26.95
C GLY A 180 40.56 -17.53 -26.08
N ALA A 181 41.52 -16.62 -26.21
CA ALA A 181 41.69 -15.48 -25.31
C ALA A 181 40.62 -14.39 -25.44
N GLU A 182 39.90 -14.33 -26.58
CA GLU A 182 38.94 -13.29 -26.88
C GLU A 182 37.54 -13.62 -26.33
N THR A 183 36.71 -12.60 -26.18
CA THR A 183 35.32 -12.74 -25.63
C THR A 183 34.37 -13.27 -26.70
N LEU A 184 33.60 -14.30 -26.39
CA LEU A 184 32.40 -14.71 -27.11
C LEU A 184 31.16 -14.13 -26.48
N THR A 185 30.43 -13.27 -27.18
CA THR A 185 29.14 -12.74 -26.69
C THR A 185 27.98 -13.42 -27.43
N VAL A 186 27.09 -14.04 -26.67
CA VAL A 186 25.85 -14.66 -27.14
C VAL A 186 24.66 -13.80 -26.72
N GLU A 187 23.94 -13.21 -27.68
CA GLU A 187 22.83 -12.30 -27.41
C GLU A 187 21.50 -13.04 -27.27
N GLY A 188 21.33 -14.17 -27.90
CA GLY A 188 20.19 -15.06 -27.72
C GLY A 188 20.37 -15.99 -26.51
N ASN A 189 19.36 -16.85 -26.28
CA ASN A 189 19.42 -17.79 -25.16
C ASN A 189 20.45 -18.89 -25.39
N PHE A 190 21.17 -19.24 -24.33
CA PHE A 190 22.00 -20.42 -24.27
C PHE A 190 21.25 -21.48 -23.43
N THR A 191 20.89 -22.60 -24.06
CA THR A 191 20.09 -23.65 -23.41
C THR A 191 20.78 -25.01 -23.54
N GLY A 192 20.68 -25.83 -22.51
CA GLY A 192 21.25 -27.17 -22.53
C GLY A 192 20.39 -28.15 -21.75
N ASN A 193 20.06 -29.27 -22.37
CA ASN A 193 19.45 -30.41 -21.73
C ASN A 193 20.57 -31.41 -21.42
N ASP A 194 20.77 -31.71 -20.13
CA ASP A 194 21.91 -32.53 -19.67
C ASP A 194 23.24 -32.10 -20.31
N SER A 195 23.51 -30.78 -20.19
CA SER A 195 24.65 -30.15 -20.90
C SER A 195 25.34 -29.15 -19.98
N MET A 196 26.66 -29.08 -20.13
CA MET A 196 27.51 -28.17 -19.37
C MET A 196 28.08 -27.06 -20.26
N LEU A 197 28.26 -25.88 -19.68
CA LEU A 197 29.07 -24.83 -20.25
C LEU A 197 30.33 -24.62 -19.37
N SER A 198 31.50 -24.86 -19.90
CA SER A 198 32.78 -24.60 -19.26
C SER A 198 33.49 -23.42 -19.90
N SER A 199 34.10 -22.52 -19.12
CA SER A 199 35.01 -21.49 -19.61
C SER A 199 36.46 -21.86 -19.24
N ALA A 200 37.23 -22.29 -20.22
CA ALA A 200 38.62 -22.66 -20.04
C ALA A 200 39.60 -21.51 -20.34
N GLU A 201 39.26 -20.62 -21.27
CA GLU A 201 40.09 -19.46 -21.64
C GLU A 201 39.21 -18.28 -22.05
N GLY A 202 39.64 -17.04 -21.74
CA GLY A 202 38.95 -15.81 -22.10
C GLY A 202 37.59 -15.66 -21.38
N ASN A 203 36.67 -14.95 -21.96
CA ASN A 203 35.35 -14.69 -21.38
C ASN A 203 34.23 -15.13 -22.33
N ILE A 204 33.17 -15.70 -21.80
CA ILE A 204 31.89 -15.86 -22.52
C ILE A 204 30.82 -14.98 -21.84
N VAL A 205 30.11 -14.21 -22.67
CA VAL A 205 29.05 -13.30 -22.23
C VAL A 205 27.71 -13.84 -22.72
N LEU A 206 26.80 -14.15 -21.78
CA LEU A 206 25.46 -14.63 -22.08
C LEU A 206 24.43 -13.52 -21.81
N ASN A 207 23.91 -12.93 -22.87
CA ASN A 207 22.90 -11.83 -22.81
C ASN A 207 21.47 -12.31 -23.03
N GLY A 208 21.24 -13.60 -23.21
CA GLY A 208 19.91 -14.17 -23.40
C GLY A 208 18.96 -13.87 -22.22
N ALA A 209 17.69 -13.65 -22.52
CA ALA A 209 16.66 -13.35 -21.50
C ALA A 209 16.32 -14.55 -20.60
N GLY A 210 16.58 -15.78 -21.08
CA GLY A 210 16.30 -17.02 -20.34
C GLY A 210 17.29 -18.12 -20.74
N ASN A 211 18.49 -18.13 -20.11
CA ASN A 211 19.45 -19.22 -20.29
C ASN A 211 19.12 -20.37 -19.34
N SER A 212 19.39 -21.61 -19.77
CA SER A 212 19.16 -22.80 -18.96
C SER A 212 20.18 -23.87 -19.26
N LEU A 213 20.93 -24.32 -18.25
CA LEU A 213 22.01 -25.29 -18.34
C LEU A 213 21.96 -26.27 -17.16
N THR A 214 22.39 -27.49 -17.37
CA THR A 214 22.58 -28.46 -16.27
C THR A 214 23.79 -28.11 -15.42
N ALA A 215 24.90 -27.71 -16.04
CA ALA A 215 26.08 -27.32 -15.30
C ALA A 215 26.78 -26.09 -15.90
N LEU A 216 27.36 -25.29 -15.02
CA LEU A 216 28.27 -24.20 -15.35
C LEU A 216 29.62 -24.45 -14.67
N GLU A 217 30.72 -24.41 -15.44
CA GLU A 217 32.06 -24.64 -14.90
C GLU A 217 33.00 -23.50 -15.20
N LEU A 218 33.77 -23.08 -14.22
CA LEU A 218 34.85 -22.11 -14.34
C LEU A 218 36.19 -22.90 -14.31
N ALA A 219 36.87 -22.97 -15.45
CA ALA A 219 38.06 -23.82 -15.65
C ALA A 219 39.30 -23.02 -16.10
N GLY A 220 39.43 -21.77 -15.65
CA GLY A 220 40.51 -20.86 -15.98
C GLY A 220 40.09 -19.63 -16.79
N GLY A 221 38.90 -19.66 -17.38
CA GLY A 221 38.28 -18.51 -18.06
C GLY A 221 37.16 -17.89 -17.25
N ASP A 222 36.57 -16.78 -17.77
CA ASP A 222 35.51 -16.05 -17.12
C ASP A 222 34.16 -16.29 -17.81
N ILE A 223 33.08 -16.14 -17.04
CA ILE A 223 31.70 -16.17 -17.55
C ILE A 223 31.00 -14.90 -17.07
N THR A 224 30.35 -14.19 -18.01
CA THR A 224 29.54 -13.01 -17.70
C THR A 224 28.07 -13.28 -18.08
N LEU A 225 27.18 -13.13 -17.13
CA LEU A 225 25.74 -13.20 -17.35
C LEU A 225 25.17 -11.79 -17.41
N GLY A 226 24.42 -11.48 -18.48
CA GLY A 226 23.73 -10.19 -18.64
C GLY A 226 24.70 -9.01 -18.75
N GLY A 227 25.67 -9.07 -19.64
CA GLY A 227 26.69 -8.04 -19.82
C GLY A 227 26.21 -6.70 -20.42
N ARG A 228 24.89 -6.53 -20.68
CA ARG A 228 24.32 -5.28 -21.18
C ARG A 228 23.83 -4.42 -20.02
N ASN A 229 24.26 -3.17 -19.97
CA ASN A 229 23.80 -2.17 -19.01
C ASN A 229 22.45 -1.52 -19.42
N ASP A 230 21.48 -2.31 -19.88
CA ASP A 230 20.17 -1.83 -20.27
C ASP A 230 19.09 -2.00 -19.18
N GLY A 231 19.45 -2.58 -18.03
CA GLY A 231 18.56 -2.81 -16.90
C GLY A 231 17.46 -3.86 -17.14
N ALA A 232 17.52 -4.61 -18.25
CA ALA A 232 16.56 -5.67 -18.52
C ALA A 232 16.86 -6.88 -17.62
N SER A 233 15.82 -7.49 -17.03
CA SER A 233 15.94 -8.71 -16.25
C SER A 233 16.33 -9.88 -17.16
N ARG A 234 17.43 -10.55 -16.84
CA ARG A 234 17.92 -11.74 -17.54
C ARG A 234 18.16 -12.86 -16.56
N VAL A 235 17.45 -13.96 -16.75
CA VAL A 235 17.54 -15.12 -15.86
C VAL A 235 18.37 -16.21 -16.51
N THR A 236 19.36 -16.70 -15.79
CA THR A 236 20.14 -17.89 -16.14
C THR A 236 19.88 -18.95 -15.07
N THR A 237 19.22 -20.03 -15.43
CA THR A 237 18.97 -21.18 -14.56
C THR A 237 20.04 -22.22 -14.77
N VAL A 238 20.67 -22.68 -13.69
CA VAL A 238 21.74 -23.68 -13.70
C VAL A 238 21.46 -24.68 -12.58
N GLU A 239 21.60 -25.97 -12.85
CA GLU A 239 21.45 -26.95 -11.76
C GLU A 239 22.65 -26.96 -10.86
N THR A 240 23.88 -26.98 -11.43
CA THR A 240 25.11 -27.03 -10.65
C THR A 240 26.15 -26.01 -11.12
N LEU A 241 26.88 -25.43 -10.17
CA LEU A 241 28.09 -24.65 -10.41
C LEU A 241 29.32 -25.45 -9.97
N ALA A 242 30.31 -25.57 -10.87
CA ALA A 242 31.54 -26.28 -10.61
C ALA A 242 32.76 -25.37 -10.80
N ALA A 243 33.85 -25.73 -10.16
CA ALA A 243 35.18 -25.19 -10.38
C ALA A 243 36.08 -26.23 -11.03
N GLY A 244 36.58 -25.97 -12.24
CA GLY A 244 37.62 -26.76 -12.88
C GLY A 244 39.02 -26.30 -12.47
N ALA A 245 40.02 -26.87 -13.13
CA ALA A 245 41.41 -26.50 -12.87
C ALA A 245 41.66 -25.03 -13.26
N GLY A 246 42.05 -24.20 -12.30
CA GLY A 246 42.36 -22.77 -12.52
C GLY A 246 41.31 -21.82 -12.06
N GLY A 247 40.11 -22.29 -11.65
CA GLY A 247 39.04 -21.45 -11.18
C GLY A 247 38.54 -20.44 -12.22
N GLY A 248 38.14 -19.23 -11.81
CA GLY A 248 37.71 -18.15 -12.71
C GLY A 248 36.71 -17.20 -12.06
N THR A 249 36.25 -16.22 -12.85
CA THR A 249 35.26 -15.25 -12.41
C THR A 249 33.91 -15.50 -13.07
N LEU A 250 32.86 -15.60 -12.26
CA LEU A 250 31.48 -15.49 -12.69
C LEU A 250 31.00 -14.07 -12.42
N ASN A 251 30.78 -13.29 -13.47
CA ASN A 251 30.32 -11.92 -13.36
C ASN A 251 28.84 -11.82 -13.65
N LEU A 252 28.07 -11.28 -12.70
CA LEU A 252 26.64 -11.03 -12.84
C LEU A 252 26.43 -9.54 -13.12
N GLY A 253 26.09 -9.21 -14.38
CA GLY A 253 25.82 -7.84 -14.79
C GLY A 253 24.56 -7.27 -14.16
N ASN A 254 24.36 -5.96 -14.29
CA ASN A 254 23.18 -5.29 -13.79
C ASN A 254 21.89 -5.88 -14.42
N GLY A 255 20.95 -6.29 -13.59
CA GLY A 255 19.71 -6.97 -14.00
C GLY A 255 19.85 -8.46 -14.27
N ALA A 256 21.07 -9.03 -14.21
CA ALA A 256 21.26 -10.46 -14.33
C ALA A 256 20.89 -11.18 -13.03
N GLN A 257 20.21 -12.31 -13.18
CA GLN A 257 19.92 -13.24 -12.09
C GLN A 257 20.41 -14.63 -12.46
N MET A 258 21.27 -15.19 -11.64
CA MET A 258 21.62 -16.62 -11.71
C MET A 258 20.83 -17.39 -10.67
N VAL A 259 20.16 -18.45 -11.08
CA VAL A 259 19.39 -19.34 -10.20
C VAL A 259 20.03 -20.71 -10.19
N LEU A 260 20.57 -21.12 -9.06
CA LEU A 260 21.09 -22.48 -8.82
C LEU A 260 19.98 -23.37 -8.28
N THR A 261 19.66 -24.45 -8.98
CA THR A 261 18.48 -25.29 -8.69
C THR A 261 18.80 -26.68 -8.15
N GLY A 262 20.02 -27.20 -8.32
CA GLY A 262 20.38 -28.58 -8.00
C GLY A 262 21.70 -28.75 -7.27
N GLN A 263 22.37 -27.68 -6.83
CA GLN A 263 23.67 -27.79 -6.15
C GLN A 263 23.57 -28.61 -4.86
N GLN A 264 24.28 -29.71 -4.79
CA GLN A 264 24.21 -30.65 -3.68
C GLN A 264 25.02 -30.19 -2.46
N ALA A 265 24.52 -30.54 -1.27
CA ALA A 265 25.22 -30.27 -0.01
C ALA A 265 26.60 -30.97 -0.01
N GLY A 266 27.67 -30.24 0.32
CA GLY A 266 29.03 -30.71 0.34
C GLY A 266 29.82 -30.56 -0.97
N SER A 267 29.17 -30.07 -2.04
CA SER A 267 29.87 -29.62 -3.24
C SER A 267 30.61 -28.29 -2.98
N HIS A 268 31.91 -28.28 -3.16
CA HIS A 268 32.77 -27.13 -2.92
C HIS A 268 33.17 -26.49 -4.24
N VAL A 269 33.01 -25.17 -4.36
CA VAL A 269 33.73 -24.41 -5.40
C VAL A 269 34.96 -23.77 -4.77
N THR A 270 36.10 -23.96 -5.42
CA THR A 270 37.41 -23.43 -4.97
C THR A 270 38.01 -22.53 -6.05
N GLU A 271 38.68 -21.44 -5.64
CA GLU A 271 39.30 -20.47 -6.54
C GLU A 271 38.32 -19.80 -7.52
N VAL A 272 37.03 -19.73 -7.15
CA VAL A 272 35.97 -19.10 -7.94
C VAL A 272 35.57 -17.78 -7.32
N THR A 273 35.55 -16.72 -8.10
CA THR A 273 34.99 -15.43 -7.72
C THR A 273 33.67 -15.21 -8.41
N ILE A 274 32.59 -15.03 -7.62
CA ILE A 274 31.27 -14.59 -8.15
C ILE A 274 31.14 -13.10 -7.88
N SER A 275 31.10 -12.30 -8.93
CA SER A 275 31.15 -10.84 -8.83
C SER A 275 30.10 -10.13 -9.67
N GLY A 276 29.95 -8.81 -9.44
CA GLY A 276 29.10 -7.94 -10.24
C GLY A 276 27.87 -7.41 -9.48
N ASP A 277 27.02 -6.68 -10.19
CA ASP A 277 25.81 -6.01 -9.62
C ASP A 277 24.52 -6.83 -9.78
N GLY A 278 24.64 -8.09 -10.21
CA GLY A 278 23.51 -9.00 -10.40
C GLY A 278 23.11 -9.78 -9.14
N THR A 279 22.19 -10.72 -9.32
CA THR A 279 21.67 -11.56 -8.24
C THR A 279 22.11 -13.01 -8.38
N LEU A 280 22.69 -13.57 -7.31
CA LEU A 280 22.89 -15.00 -7.14
C LEU A 280 21.74 -15.56 -6.30
N THR A 281 20.90 -16.40 -6.90
CA THR A 281 19.79 -17.07 -6.22
C THR A 281 20.14 -18.54 -6.02
N LEU A 282 20.08 -19.02 -4.78
CA LEU A 282 20.20 -20.43 -4.43
C LEU A 282 18.80 -21.02 -4.22
N GLY A 283 18.49 -22.09 -4.98
CA GLY A 283 17.18 -22.74 -4.98
C GLY A 283 16.23 -22.22 -6.07
N GLY A 284 15.42 -23.12 -6.61
CA GLY A 284 14.37 -22.85 -7.59
C GLY A 284 12.97 -23.06 -7.01
N THR A 285 11.95 -23.08 -7.87
CA THR A 285 10.60 -23.43 -7.46
C THR A 285 10.53 -24.94 -7.16
N GLY A 286 10.51 -25.28 -5.85
CA GLY A 286 10.44 -26.68 -5.39
C GLY A 286 11.75 -27.46 -5.48
N THR A 287 12.88 -26.77 -5.63
CA THR A 287 14.23 -27.36 -5.65
C THR A 287 15.16 -26.65 -4.69
N ASP A 288 15.85 -27.40 -3.85
CA ASP A 288 16.82 -26.90 -2.88
C ASP A 288 18.23 -26.90 -3.49
N SER A 289 19.06 -25.95 -3.07
CA SER A 289 20.43 -25.81 -3.56
C SER A 289 21.38 -25.44 -2.42
N SER A 290 22.51 -26.12 -2.31
CA SER A 290 23.51 -25.89 -1.27
C SER A 290 24.86 -25.60 -1.89
N LEU A 291 25.30 -24.34 -1.87
CA LEU A 291 26.60 -23.92 -2.37
C LEU A 291 27.59 -23.76 -1.21
N THR A 292 28.78 -24.40 -1.34
CA THR A 292 29.86 -24.21 -0.38
C THR A 292 31.03 -23.49 -1.07
N LEU A 293 31.35 -22.31 -0.55
CA LEU A 293 32.53 -21.54 -0.97
C LEU A 293 33.77 -22.08 -0.23
N GLY A 294 34.65 -22.76 -0.96
CA GLY A 294 35.91 -23.27 -0.45
C GLY A 294 37.01 -22.22 -0.45
N ASN A 295 38.24 -22.67 -0.17
CA ASN A 295 39.44 -21.80 -0.13
C ASN A 295 39.64 -21.07 -1.47
N GLY A 296 39.95 -19.79 -1.40
CA GLY A 296 40.18 -18.95 -2.59
C GLY A 296 38.93 -18.51 -3.31
N SER A 297 37.76 -19.00 -2.91
CA SER A 297 36.48 -18.53 -3.47
C SER A 297 35.91 -17.34 -2.71
N SER A 298 35.22 -16.44 -3.42
CA SER A 298 34.65 -15.24 -2.85
C SER A 298 33.37 -14.79 -3.58
N LEU A 299 32.51 -14.09 -2.84
CA LEU A 299 31.44 -13.26 -3.40
C LEU A 299 31.91 -11.81 -3.42
N ASN A 300 31.63 -11.08 -4.48
CA ASN A 300 32.05 -9.69 -4.61
C ASN A 300 30.94 -8.83 -5.29
N GLY A 301 30.14 -8.17 -4.46
CA GLY A 301 29.15 -7.17 -4.91
C GLY A 301 27.78 -7.70 -5.32
N VAL A 302 27.61 -9.01 -5.51
CA VAL A 302 26.31 -9.59 -5.93
C VAL A 302 25.26 -9.49 -4.83
N LEU A 303 23.98 -9.38 -5.21
CA LEU A 303 22.86 -9.65 -4.30
C LEU A 303 22.75 -11.17 -4.09
N LEU A 304 22.76 -11.60 -2.82
CA LEU A 304 22.62 -13.00 -2.45
C LEU A 304 21.17 -13.27 -2.00
N ASP A 305 20.44 -14.10 -2.76
CA ASP A 305 19.10 -14.59 -2.44
C ASP A 305 19.13 -16.10 -2.15
N ILE A 306 18.98 -16.47 -0.88
CA ILE A 306 18.96 -17.88 -0.45
C ILE A 306 17.51 -18.27 -0.17
N ARG A 307 16.91 -19.08 -1.05
CA ARG A 307 15.53 -19.51 -0.89
C ARG A 307 15.38 -20.57 0.18
N GLU A 308 14.15 -20.71 0.70
CA GLU A 308 13.80 -21.74 1.70
C GLU A 308 14.26 -23.14 1.25
N GLY A 309 14.82 -23.93 2.16
CA GLY A 309 15.41 -25.24 1.86
C GLY A 309 16.86 -25.18 1.36
N SER A 310 17.31 -24.04 0.85
CA SER A 310 18.66 -23.86 0.27
C SER A 310 19.65 -23.27 1.26
N ALA A 311 20.95 -23.44 0.99
CA ALA A 311 22.00 -22.96 1.88
C ALA A 311 23.22 -22.39 1.14
N LEU A 312 23.82 -21.34 1.70
CA LEU A 312 25.18 -20.93 1.41
C LEU A 312 26.08 -21.27 2.61
N SER A 313 27.20 -21.96 2.37
CA SER A 313 28.25 -22.20 3.35
C SER A 313 29.54 -21.49 2.93
N ALA A 314 30.15 -20.76 3.84
CA ALA A 314 31.47 -20.12 3.61
C ALA A 314 32.51 -20.71 4.54
N ALA A 315 33.66 -21.14 3.98
CA ALA A 315 34.76 -21.72 4.74
C ALA A 315 35.53 -20.67 5.53
N THR A 316 36.17 -21.09 6.63
CA THR A 316 37.01 -20.22 7.46
C THR A 316 38.06 -19.50 6.60
N GLY A 317 38.16 -18.19 6.79
CA GLY A 317 39.14 -17.35 6.05
C GLY A 317 38.71 -16.92 4.66
N SER A 318 37.49 -17.30 4.20
CA SER A 318 36.92 -16.70 3.00
C SER A 318 36.44 -15.27 3.29
N VAL A 319 36.69 -14.35 2.36
CA VAL A 319 36.24 -12.95 2.46
C VAL A 319 35.12 -12.73 1.44
N ASN A 320 33.93 -12.44 1.92
CA ASN A 320 32.74 -12.31 1.07
C ASN A 320 32.14 -10.92 1.23
N THR A 321 31.86 -10.25 0.12
CA THR A 321 31.16 -8.97 0.07
C THR A 321 29.96 -9.11 -0.84
N VAL A 322 28.78 -8.79 -0.32
CA VAL A 322 27.52 -8.84 -1.07
C VAL A 322 26.85 -7.47 -1.03
N SER A 323 26.07 -7.14 -2.07
CA SER A 323 25.28 -5.89 -2.11
C SER A 323 24.00 -5.98 -1.28
N GLY A 324 23.63 -7.16 -0.80
CA GLY A 324 22.49 -7.41 0.05
C GLY A 324 22.31 -8.90 0.29
N LEU A 325 21.59 -9.22 1.37
CA LEU A 325 21.23 -10.59 1.74
C LEU A 325 19.71 -10.70 1.80
N ALA A 326 19.16 -11.68 1.08
CA ALA A 326 17.72 -11.90 0.95
C ALA A 326 17.36 -13.40 1.05
N GLY A 327 16.05 -13.69 1.17
CA GLY A 327 15.53 -15.06 1.14
C GLY A 327 15.29 -15.69 2.50
N GLY A 328 14.79 -16.94 2.48
CA GLY A 328 14.37 -17.70 3.66
C GLY A 328 15.21 -18.96 3.94
N GLY A 329 16.33 -19.15 3.23
CA GLY A 329 17.21 -20.30 3.38
C GLY A 329 18.25 -20.14 4.51
N ALA A 330 19.32 -20.92 4.46
CA ALA A 330 20.34 -20.92 5.49
C ALA A 330 21.65 -20.27 5.05
N LEU A 331 22.19 -19.35 5.87
CA LEU A 331 23.55 -18.83 5.75
C LEU A 331 24.43 -19.46 6.82
N LYS A 332 25.51 -20.16 6.42
CA LYS A 332 26.45 -20.88 7.32
C LYS A 332 27.83 -20.27 7.21
N LEU A 333 28.21 -19.48 8.22
CA LEU A 333 29.56 -18.92 8.32
C LEU A 333 30.30 -19.70 9.40
N SER A 334 31.17 -20.61 8.99
CA SER A 334 31.99 -21.41 9.94
C SER A 334 33.32 -20.71 10.22
N GLY A 335 33.28 -19.63 11.00
CA GLY A 335 34.44 -18.76 11.26
C GLY A 335 34.76 -17.83 10.08
N ALA A 336 33.88 -17.70 9.10
CA ALA A 336 34.04 -16.79 7.99
C ALA A 336 33.44 -15.40 8.30
N GLU A 337 33.85 -14.45 7.50
CA GLU A 337 33.33 -13.08 7.53
C GLU A 337 32.55 -12.77 6.25
N MET A 338 31.41 -12.10 6.39
CA MET A 338 30.63 -11.58 5.28
C MET A 338 30.37 -10.11 5.47
N THR A 339 30.70 -9.29 4.50
CA THR A 339 30.37 -7.87 4.45
C THR A 339 29.17 -7.67 3.55
N ILE A 340 28.14 -7.04 4.08
CA ILE A 340 26.94 -6.61 3.36
C ILE A 340 27.10 -5.12 3.11
N ASN A 341 27.34 -4.76 1.85
CA ASN A 341 27.47 -3.36 1.42
C ASN A 341 26.19 -2.94 0.67
N SER A 342 25.14 -2.66 1.43
CA SER A 342 23.81 -2.46 0.89
C SER A 342 23.71 -1.23 -0.01
N SER A 343 23.32 -1.45 -1.28
CA SER A 343 22.93 -0.40 -2.24
C SER A 343 21.40 -0.23 -2.32
N ALA A 344 20.64 -1.21 -1.84
CA ALA A 344 19.17 -1.21 -1.73
C ALA A 344 18.75 -1.95 -0.46
N SER A 345 17.52 -1.75 -0.01
CA SER A 345 16.99 -2.43 1.18
C SER A 345 16.63 -3.89 0.88
N HIS A 346 17.11 -4.81 1.72
CA HIS A 346 16.88 -6.24 1.59
C HIS A 346 16.49 -6.87 2.93
N ALA A 347 15.74 -7.99 2.86
CA ALA A 347 15.32 -8.75 4.03
C ALA A 347 15.71 -10.23 3.90
N PHE A 348 16.40 -10.73 4.91
CA PHE A 348 16.71 -12.14 5.08
C PHE A 348 15.84 -12.70 6.21
N THR A 349 15.02 -13.68 5.86
CA THR A 349 14.08 -14.34 6.80
C THR A 349 14.49 -15.77 7.13
N GLY A 350 15.67 -16.16 6.65
CA GLY A 350 16.23 -17.48 6.83
C GLY A 350 17.00 -17.66 8.15
N THR A 351 17.76 -18.73 8.22
CA THR A 351 18.54 -19.08 9.41
C THR A 351 20.01 -18.68 9.25
N LEU A 352 20.58 -18.18 10.35
CA LEU A 352 22.02 -18.04 10.49
C LEU A 352 22.54 -19.32 11.17
N ASP A 353 23.20 -20.20 10.44
CA ASP A 353 23.67 -21.48 10.91
C ASP A 353 25.21 -21.50 11.04
N GLY A 354 25.75 -22.50 11.78
CA GLY A 354 27.16 -22.64 12.01
C GLY A 354 27.60 -22.23 13.40
N ALA A 355 28.81 -22.59 13.80
CA ALA A 355 29.28 -22.41 15.18
C ALA A 355 29.69 -20.96 15.49
N SER A 356 30.12 -20.23 14.46
CA SER A 356 30.53 -18.81 14.59
C SER A 356 30.54 -18.15 13.22
N GLY A 357 30.39 -16.82 13.20
CA GLY A 357 30.47 -16.02 11.99
C GLY A 357 30.44 -14.54 12.29
N THR A 358 30.91 -13.74 11.36
CA THR A 358 30.87 -12.28 11.45
C THR A 358 30.11 -11.71 10.27
N LEU A 359 29.11 -10.92 10.55
CA LEU A 359 28.37 -10.13 9.54
C LEU A 359 28.71 -8.65 9.73
N ASN A 360 29.32 -8.05 8.74
CA ASN A 360 29.59 -6.62 8.70
C ASN A 360 28.56 -5.94 7.81
N VAL A 361 27.78 -5.02 8.34
CA VAL A 361 26.79 -4.25 7.59
C VAL A 361 27.30 -2.84 7.37
N LYS A 362 27.43 -2.46 6.10
CA LYS A 362 27.89 -1.16 5.64
C LYS A 362 26.92 -0.61 4.62
N SER A 363 26.77 0.73 4.55
CA SER A 363 25.95 1.35 3.51
C SER A 363 26.34 2.82 3.36
N GLY A 364 26.51 3.26 2.13
CA GLY A 364 26.77 4.68 1.83
C GLY A 364 25.51 5.51 1.55
N ASN A 365 24.31 4.92 1.51
CA ASN A 365 23.08 5.57 1.02
C ASN A 365 21.85 5.40 1.93
N GLY A 366 22.00 4.87 3.15
CA GLY A 366 20.90 4.64 4.09
C GLY A 366 20.01 3.42 3.77
N SER A 367 20.44 2.53 2.88
CA SER A 367 19.74 1.27 2.61
C SER A 367 19.77 0.35 3.82
N VAL A 368 18.69 -0.39 4.04
CA VAL A 368 18.47 -1.21 5.24
C VAL A 368 18.66 -2.68 4.94
N GLN A 369 19.53 -3.34 5.69
CA GLN A 369 19.55 -4.80 5.75
C GLN A 369 18.72 -5.28 6.93
N THR A 370 17.66 -6.03 6.67
CA THR A 370 16.85 -6.67 7.71
C THR A 370 17.26 -8.13 7.88
N ILE A 371 17.41 -8.59 9.12
CA ILE A 371 17.57 -10.00 9.49
C ILE A 371 16.41 -10.36 10.41
N LYS A 372 15.58 -11.33 9.97
CA LYS A 372 14.43 -11.83 10.74
C LYS A 372 14.71 -13.24 11.25
N GLY A 373 14.35 -13.51 12.50
CA GLY A 373 14.46 -14.83 13.08
C GLY A 373 15.17 -14.87 14.44
N ALA A 374 15.43 -16.07 14.94
CA ALA A 374 16.01 -16.28 16.27
C ALA A 374 17.47 -15.79 16.41
N GLY A 375 18.13 -15.44 15.30
CA GLY A 375 19.56 -15.15 15.27
C GLY A 375 20.41 -16.40 15.51
N ASN A 376 21.68 -16.21 15.82
CA ASN A 376 22.60 -17.28 16.20
C ASN A 376 23.59 -16.74 17.26
N ALA A 377 23.63 -17.37 18.41
CA ALA A 377 24.51 -17.00 19.54
C ALA A 377 26.03 -17.12 19.24
N GLY A 378 26.41 -17.71 18.12
CA GLY A 378 27.80 -17.75 17.65
C GLY A 378 28.17 -16.60 16.70
N TYR A 379 27.24 -15.73 16.33
CA TYR A 379 27.51 -14.67 15.36
C TYR A 379 27.78 -13.35 16.03
N HIS A 380 28.81 -12.64 15.54
CA HIS A 380 29.07 -11.24 15.86
C HIS A 380 28.59 -10.34 14.71
N LEU A 381 27.82 -9.29 15.04
CA LEU A 381 27.31 -8.33 14.06
C LEU A 381 28.06 -7.01 14.20
N ASN A 382 28.59 -6.49 13.12
CA ASN A 382 29.22 -5.17 13.07
C ASN A 382 28.42 -4.25 12.14
N VAL A 383 28.07 -3.08 12.62
CA VAL A 383 27.40 -2.04 11.84
C VAL A 383 28.30 -0.81 11.79
N SER A 384 28.78 -0.46 10.62
CA SER A 384 29.73 0.65 10.45
C SER A 384 29.51 1.40 9.14
N ASP A 385 30.24 2.51 8.96
CA ASP A 385 30.29 3.27 7.70
C ASP A 385 28.88 3.64 7.16
N GLY A 386 27.99 4.08 8.03
CA GLY A 386 26.62 4.43 7.67
C GLY A 386 25.69 3.23 7.41
N GLY A 387 26.11 2.00 7.71
CA GLY A 387 25.30 0.79 7.61
C GLY A 387 24.03 0.88 8.46
N VAL A 388 22.92 0.31 7.96
CA VAL A 388 21.66 0.23 8.67
C VAL A 388 21.23 -1.23 8.76
N LEU A 389 21.23 -1.76 9.99
CA LEU A 389 20.82 -3.13 10.29
C LEU A 389 19.52 -3.13 11.10
N THR A 390 18.52 -3.86 10.62
CA THR A 390 17.29 -4.11 11.38
C THR A 390 17.24 -5.56 11.83
N LEU A 391 17.09 -5.79 13.12
CA LEU A 391 16.93 -7.12 13.73
C LEU A 391 15.48 -7.30 14.17
N ALA A 392 14.80 -8.28 13.58
CA ALA A 392 13.45 -8.70 13.99
C ALA A 392 13.54 -10.15 14.49
N GLY A 393 13.16 -10.38 15.75
CA GLY A 393 13.25 -11.68 16.38
C GLY A 393 12.29 -12.72 15.79
N ALA A 394 12.48 -13.99 16.13
CA ALA A 394 11.50 -15.02 15.86
C ALA A 394 10.24 -14.78 16.70
N ALA A 395 9.07 -14.97 16.09
CA ALA A 395 7.79 -14.76 16.75
C ALA A 395 7.70 -15.54 18.07
N GLY A 396 7.39 -14.83 19.16
CA GLY A 396 7.17 -15.44 20.48
C GLY A 396 5.81 -16.15 20.53
N GLU A 397 5.75 -17.31 21.15
CA GLU A 397 4.49 -18.01 21.41
C GLU A 397 3.71 -17.35 22.56
N GLY A 398 2.39 -17.29 22.45
CA GLY A 398 1.51 -16.85 23.54
C GLY A 398 1.61 -15.38 23.93
N GLY A 399 2.05 -14.50 23.01
CA GLY A 399 2.16 -13.06 23.26
C GLY A 399 3.49 -12.60 23.88
N ASN A 400 4.44 -13.51 24.01
CA ASN A 400 5.80 -13.15 24.43
C ASN A 400 6.53 -12.37 23.32
N PRO A 401 7.50 -11.49 23.72
CA PRO A 401 8.32 -10.80 22.72
C PRO A 401 9.07 -11.77 21.81
N ALA A 402 9.24 -11.39 20.56
CA ALA A 402 10.14 -12.10 19.64
C ALA A 402 11.58 -12.05 20.16
N GLN A 403 12.30 -13.15 20.05
CA GLN A 403 13.66 -13.29 20.58
C GLN A 403 14.66 -13.39 19.46
N ALA A 404 15.77 -12.67 19.57
CA ALA A 404 16.96 -12.86 18.72
C ALA A 404 18.22 -12.92 19.58
N SER A 405 19.11 -13.87 19.30
CA SER A 405 20.30 -14.09 20.09
C SER A 405 21.55 -14.00 19.22
N TYR A 406 22.58 -13.27 19.68
CA TYR A 406 23.87 -13.11 19.02
C TYR A 406 25.02 -13.18 20.03
N GLN A 407 26.22 -13.49 19.58
CA GLN A 407 27.43 -13.47 20.43
C GLN A 407 27.75 -12.06 20.92
N GLY A 408 27.60 -11.08 20.03
CA GLY A 408 27.77 -9.68 20.33
C GLY A 408 27.39 -8.79 19.16
N ILE A 409 27.22 -7.49 19.46
CA ILE A 409 26.93 -6.48 18.44
C ILE A 409 27.83 -5.26 18.65
N THR A 410 28.49 -4.81 17.59
CA THR A 410 29.27 -3.57 17.57
C THR A 410 28.64 -2.59 16.58
N VAL A 411 28.36 -1.37 17.00
CA VAL A 411 27.87 -0.29 16.15
C VAL A 411 28.87 0.87 16.27
N ASN A 412 29.48 1.22 15.13
CA ASN A 412 30.44 2.31 15.07
C ASN A 412 30.25 3.13 13.78
N GLY A 413 29.56 4.24 13.85
CA GLY A 413 29.21 5.06 12.70
C GLY A 413 28.07 4.46 11.86
N GLY A 414 27.13 3.73 12.47
CA GLY A 414 26.00 3.11 11.80
C GLY A 414 24.69 3.16 12.60
N THR A 415 23.67 2.46 12.10
CA THR A 415 22.35 2.40 12.74
C THR A 415 21.94 0.95 13.00
N LEU A 416 21.58 0.66 14.24
CA LEU A 416 20.97 -0.60 14.66
C LEU A 416 19.49 -0.38 15.00
N ASN A 417 18.60 -1.00 14.25
CA ASN A 417 17.17 -1.04 14.58
C ASN A 417 16.84 -2.36 15.27
N ILE A 418 16.17 -2.30 16.43
CA ILE A 418 15.70 -3.45 17.20
C ILE A 418 14.18 -3.52 17.03
N GLY A 419 13.70 -4.57 16.37
CA GLY A 419 12.32 -4.71 15.93
C GLY A 419 12.06 -4.09 14.55
N SER A 420 10.91 -4.41 13.97
CA SER A 420 10.42 -3.87 12.71
C SER A 420 8.93 -3.53 12.85
N ALA A 421 8.37 -2.82 11.88
CA ALA A 421 6.94 -2.51 11.85
C ALA A 421 6.06 -3.78 11.86
N ASP A 422 6.53 -4.88 11.23
CA ASP A 422 5.82 -6.17 11.19
C ASP A 422 6.03 -7.00 12.47
N ASP A 423 7.20 -6.81 13.15
CA ASP A 423 7.58 -7.52 14.37
C ASP A 423 8.05 -6.52 15.45
N PRO A 424 7.13 -5.75 16.01
CA PRO A 424 7.50 -4.65 16.91
C PRO A 424 7.93 -5.06 18.32
N LYS A 425 7.84 -6.36 18.66
CA LYS A 425 8.19 -6.88 19.99
C LYS A 425 9.44 -7.73 19.92
N THR A 426 10.59 -7.14 19.67
CA THR A 426 11.86 -7.88 19.60
C THR A 426 12.71 -7.60 20.85
N GLN A 427 13.20 -8.67 21.50
CA GLN A 427 14.22 -8.61 22.53
C GLN A 427 15.52 -9.23 22.04
N LEU A 428 16.65 -8.58 22.31
CA LEU A 428 17.97 -9.09 21.97
C LEU A 428 18.61 -9.72 23.22
N THR A 429 19.14 -10.93 23.03
CA THR A 429 20.01 -11.60 24.01
C THR A 429 21.40 -11.69 23.45
N LEU A 430 22.38 -11.14 24.13
CA LEU A 430 23.77 -11.09 23.70
C LEU A 430 24.67 -11.97 24.59
N GLY A 431 25.64 -12.61 23.95
CA GLY A 431 26.65 -13.41 24.60
C GLY A 431 27.74 -12.58 25.26
N SER A 432 28.91 -13.22 25.47
CA SER A 432 30.05 -12.63 26.21
C SER A 432 30.67 -11.40 25.52
N ASP A 433 30.47 -11.22 24.23
CA ASP A 433 31.04 -10.07 23.51
C ASP A 433 30.23 -8.78 23.72
N GLY A 434 28.97 -8.94 24.15
CA GLY A 434 28.14 -7.84 24.61
C GLY A 434 27.66 -6.89 23.52
N LEU A 435 27.39 -5.63 23.91
CA LEU A 435 26.98 -4.53 23.03
C LEU A 435 27.98 -3.38 23.14
N SER A 436 28.51 -2.94 22.02
CA SER A 436 29.34 -1.74 21.97
C SER A 436 28.76 -0.77 20.92
N VAL A 437 28.38 0.43 21.34
CA VAL A 437 27.87 1.50 20.50
C VAL A 437 28.73 2.73 20.67
N THR A 438 29.46 3.10 19.64
CA THR A 438 30.45 4.16 19.66
C THR A 438 30.42 5.00 18.38
N GLY A 439 31.13 6.11 18.34
CA GLY A 439 31.15 7.03 17.20
C GLY A 439 29.77 7.66 16.93
N ASP A 440 29.56 8.21 15.76
CA ASP A 440 28.27 8.80 15.34
C ASP A 440 27.27 7.70 15.00
N SER A 441 26.67 7.10 16.04
CA SER A 441 25.83 5.89 15.90
C SER A 441 24.41 6.11 16.40
N THR A 442 23.49 5.33 15.82
CA THR A 442 22.08 5.31 16.24
C THR A 442 21.68 3.90 16.67
N VAL A 443 21.01 3.79 17.81
CA VAL A 443 20.24 2.60 18.18
C VAL A 443 18.78 2.97 18.25
N ALA A 444 18.00 2.43 17.34
CA ALA A 444 16.56 2.65 17.29
C ALA A 444 15.81 1.41 17.78
N ASN A 445 14.86 1.60 18.67
CA ASN A 445 13.97 0.55 19.13
C ASN A 445 12.55 0.83 18.65
N THR A 446 11.97 -0.13 17.92
CA THR A 446 10.58 -0.09 17.46
C THR A 446 9.68 -1.02 18.28
N THR A 447 10.20 -1.61 19.36
CA THR A 447 9.44 -2.61 20.13
C THR A 447 8.38 -1.97 20.99
N SER A 448 7.16 -2.53 20.94
CA SER A 448 6.12 -2.31 21.92
C SER A 448 6.13 -3.49 22.91
N SER A 449 6.73 -3.34 24.07
CA SER A 449 6.57 -4.33 25.15
C SER A 449 5.23 -4.10 25.87
N THR A 450 4.49 -5.16 26.16
CA THR A 450 3.16 -5.09 26.79
C THR A 450 3.17 -5.17 28.31
N THR A 451 4.34 -5.14 28.97
CA THR A 451 4.42 -5.27 30.42
C THR A 451 5.25 -4.14 31.02
N VAL A 452 4.57 -3.12 31.46
CA VAL A 452 5.14 -2.10 32.38
C VAL A 452 4.55 -2.29 33.76
N ASP A 453 5.14 -3.20 34.49
CA ASP A 453 5.12 -3.13 35.94
C ASP A 453 6.53 -2.77 36.38
N GLY A 454 6.83 -1.48 36.44
CA GLY A 454 7.95 -0.90 37.20
C GLY A 454 9.39 -1.39 36.91
N LEU A 455 9.58 -2.56 36.31
CA LEU A 455 10.84 -3.19 35.97
C LEU A 455 10.59 -4.08 34.75
N GLY A 456 10.20 -3.48 33.58
CA GLY A 456 9.89 -4.20 32.35
C GLY A 456 11.10 -4.97 31.82
N ASN A 457 10.86 -5.96 30.97
CA ASN A 457 11.92 -6.70 30.30
C ASN A 457 12.76 -5.72 29.44
N PRO A 458 14.08 -5.63 29.68
CA PRO A 458 14.96 -4.74 28.91
C PRO A 458 14.98 -5.14 27.44
N PHE A 459 15.21 -4.19 26.55
CA PHE A 459 15.31 -4.45 25.11
C PHE A 459 16.51 -5.32 24.75
N VAL A 460 17.59 -5.12 25.49
CA VAL A 460 18.84 -5.87 25.33
C VAL A 460 19.25 -6.44 26.69
N THR A 461 19.39 -7.76 26.71
CA THR A 461 20.01 -8.49 27.83
C THR A 461 21.34 -9.08 27.35
N SER A 462 22.41 -8.92 28.11
CA SER A 462 23.75 -9.37 27.72
C SER A 462 24.47 -10.05 28.85
N SER A 463 25.16 -11.16 28.55
CA SER A 463 26.15 -11.74 29.48
C SER A 463 27.54 -11.11 29.34
N GLY A 464 27.79 -10.31 28.30
CA GLY A 464 28.94 -9.44 28.14
C GLY A 464 28.63 -7.98 28.51
N ASN A 465 29.66 -7.13 28.51
CA ASN A 465 29.51 -5.72 28.84
C ASN A 465 28.65 -4.99 27.80
N ILE A 466 27.93 -3.96 28.28
CA ILE A 466 27.19 -3.02 27.42
C ILE A 466 27.84 -1.65 27.51
N THR A 467 28.32 -1.14 26.40
CA THR A 467 28.89 0.21 26.31
C THR A 467 28.05 1.05 25.34
N LEU A 468 27.46 2.13 25.84
CA LEU A 468 26.80 3.15 25.03
C LEU A 468 27.59 4.45 25.17
N GLY A 469 28.23 4.86 24.08
CA GLY A 469 29.13 6.02 24.07
C GLY A 469 30.47 5.78 24.75
N ASP A 470 31.53 6.25 24.12
CA ASP A 470 32.90 6.23 24.65
C ASP A 470 33.55 7.62 24.67
N GLY A 471 32.75 8.67 24.47
CA GLY A 471 33.20 10.07 24.35
C GLY A 471 33.63 10.43 22.92
N THR A 472 33.54 9.52 21.95
CA THR A 472 33.82 9.80 20.53
C THR A 472 32.52 9.81 19.73
N GLY A 473 32.26 10.91 19.00
CA GLY A 473 31.01 11.06 18.24
C GLY A 473 29.75 11.23 19.12
N GLU A 474 28.60 11.19 18.53
CA GLU A 474 27.31 11.25 19.22
C GLU A 474 26.57 9.91 19.10
N VAL A 475 26.15 9.32 20.20
CA VAL A 475 25.31 8.13 20.22
C VAL A 475 23.87 8.53 20.45
N THR A 476 23.03 8.27 19.48
CA THR A 476 21.60 8.58 19.57
C THR A 476 20.78 7.33 19.86
N LEU A 477 20.01 7.34 20.93
CA LEU A 477 19.00 6.34 21.21
C LEU A 477 17.63 6.85 20.75
N VAL A 478 17.03 6.17 19.76
CA VAL A 478 15.70 6.50 19.22
C VAL A 478 14.70 5.46 19.72
N MET A 479 13.80 5.86 20.59
CA MET A 479 12.85 4.97 21.25
C MET A 479 11.43 5.23 20.76
N ASN A 480 11.08 4.70 19.59
CA ASN A 480 9.84 5.05 18.90
C ASN A 480 8.54 4.61 19.57
N ASN A 481 8.58 3.72 20.55
CA ASN A 481 7.40 3.09 21.17
C ASN A 481 7.41 3.01 22.70
N LEU A 482 8.29 3.77 23.39
CA LEU A 482 8.32 3.76 24.86
C LEU A 482 7.03 4.30 25.49
N ASP A 483 6.33 5.21 24.81
CA ASP A 483 5.05 5.74 25.23
C ASP A 483 3.96 4.67 25.38
N THR A 484 3.99 3.60 24.55
CA THR A 484 3.06 2.47 24.66
C THR A 484 3.35 1.59 25.86
N LEU A 485 4.57 1.66 26.42
CA LEU A 485 4.97 0.95 27.63
C LEU A 485 4.50 1.66 28.89
N VAL A 486 4.13 2.93 28.78
CA VAL A 486 3.66 3.74 29.89
C VAL A 486 2.14 3.72 29.91
N SER A 487 1.54 2.53 30.13
CA SER A 487 0.10 2.43 30.32
C SER A 487 -0.24 2.82 31.78
N GLY A 488 -0.96 3.93 31.92
CA GLY A 488 -1.40 4.46 33.17
C GLY A 488 -0.65 5.73 33.57
N SER A 489 -1.29 6.56 34.38
CA SER A 489 -0.75 7.81 34.90
C SER A 489 0.34 7.57 35.94
N SER A 490 1.54 7.20 35.51
CA SER A 490 2.70 7.21 36.39
C SER A 490 3.24 8.64 36.48
N GLU A 491 3.30 9.19 37.69
CA GLU A 491 3.91 10.51 37.92
C GLU A 491 5.42 10.49 37.64
N THR A 492 6.03 9.31 37.67
CA THR A 492 7.46 9.11 37.39
C THR A 492 7.67 7.95 36.45
N LEU A 493 8.51 8.17 35.42
CA LEU A 493 9.02 7.13 34.56
C LEU A 493 10.29 6.53 35.15
N ASN A 494 10.38 5.19 35.18
CA ASN A 494 11.56 4.45 35.62
C ASN A 494 11.60 3.11 34.87
N MET A 495 12.43 3.01 33.83
CA MET A 495 12.47 1.85 32.92
C MET A 495 13.88 1.34 32.73
N GLU A 496 14.12 0.04 32.91
CA GLU A 496 15.35 -0.61 32.47
C GLU A 496 15.33 -0.81 30.96
N LEU A 497 16.22 -0.17 30.23
CA LEU A 497 16.33 -0.30 28.76
C LEU A 497 17.32 -1.40 28.36
N PHE A 498 18.47 -1.45 29.05
CA PHE A 498 19.55 -2.39 28.81
C PHE A 498 19.96 -3.02 30.12
N LYS A 499 20.27 -4.32 30.11
CA LYS A 499 20.60 -5.08 31.31
C LYS A 499 21.73 -6.08 31.04
N THR A 500 22.68 -6.16 31.97
CA THR A 500 23.70 -7.19 31.94
C THR A 500 23.42 -8.30 32.98
N THR A 501 23.93 -9.49 32.70
CA THR A 501 23.91 -10.68 33.56
C THR A 501 25.33 -11.15 33.84
N ASP A 502 25.49 -12.21 34.63
CA ASP A 502 26.74 -12.92 34.84
C ASP A 502 27.93 -12.07 35.32
N GLY A 503 27.64 -10.91 35.99
CA GLY A 503 28.66 -10.02 36.52
C GLY A 503 29.25 -9.04 35.49
N ALA A 504 28.71 -8.99 34.30
CA ALA A 504 29.05 -7.98 33.29
C ALA A 504 28.50 -6.59 33.67
N LEU A 505 29.13 -5.53 33.17
CA LEU A 505 28.82 -4.15 33.57
C LEU A 505 28.28 -3.35 32.39
N VAL A 506 27.50 -2.34 32.68
CA VAL A 506 27.11 -1.30 31.73
C VAL A 506 27.99 -0.06 31.86
N SER A 507 28.29 0.59 30.75
CA SER A 507 28.95 1.88 30.65
C SER A 507 28.09 2.84 29.86
N LEU A 508 27.80 4.02 30.37
CA LEU A 508 27.05 5.08 29.71
C LEU A 508 27.91 6.33 29.61
N GLY A 509 28.20 6.76 28.38
CA GLY A 509 28.96 7.95 28.09
C GLY A 509 28.13 9.23 28.13
N ASP A 510 28.76 10.37 28.38
CA ASP A 510 28.11 11.68 28.39
C ASP A 510 27.68 12.14 26.99
N ASN A 511 28.12 11.44 25.94
CA ASN A 511 27.79 11.71 24.53
C ASN A 511 26.57 10.89 24.04
N VAL A 512 25.78 10.30 24.95
CA VAL A 512 24.58 9.56 24.62
C VAL A 512 23.36 10.46 24.74
N THR A 513 22.60 10.62 23.66
CA THR A 513 21.36 11.40 23.62
C THR A 513 20.15 10.49 23.40
N LEU A 514 19.03 10.79 24.06
CA LEU A 514 17.75 10.12 23.85
C LEU A 514 16.90 10.97 22.91
N GLN A 515 16.48 10.38 21.80
CA GLN A 515 15.46 10.93 20.91
C GLN A 515 14.19 10.11 20.99
N ASP A 516 13.20 10.67 21.67
CA ASP A 516 11.82 10.19 21.63
C ASP A 516 10.88 11.39 21.66
N MET A 517 10.33 11.71 20.49
CA MET A 517 9.44 12.85 20.33
C MET A 517 8.14 12.68 21.15
N ILE A 518 7.59 11.47 21.17
CA ILE A 518 6.34 11.19 21.86
C ILE A 518 6.57 11.17 23.38
N LEU A 519 7.58 10.45 23.82
CA LEU A 519 7.91 10.37 25.25
C LEU A 519 8.29 11.75 25.79
N GLY A 520 9.10 12.52 25.08
CA GLY A 520 9.44 13.91 25.43
C GLY A 520 8.25 14.85 25.47
N SER A 521 7.17 14.52 24.75
CA SER A 521 5.91 15.25 24.81
C SER A 521 5.09 14.92 26.09
N MET A 522 5.26 13.73 26.63
CA MET A 522 4.51 13.23 27.81
C MET A 522 5.25 13.47 29.11
N TYR A 523 6.57 13.37 29.09
CA TYR A 523 7.44 13.50 30.24
C TYR A 523 8.46 14.64 30.06
N GLU A 524 8.88 15.21 31.17
CA GLU A 524 9.98 16.17 31.28
C GLU A 524 11.09 15.61 32.13
N ASN A 525 12.29 16.21 32.07
CA ASN A 525 13.49 15.76 32.78
C ASN A 525 13.84 14.30 32.47
N LEU A 526 13.72 13.92 31.17
CA LEU A 526 14.13 12.61 30.70
C LEU A 526 15.64 12.48 30.80
N GLU A 527 16.10 11.48 31.53
CA GLU A 527 17.51 11.24 31.83
C GLU A 527 17.83 9.74 31.73
N LEU A 528 18.94 9.41 31.07
CA LEU A 528 19.52 8.08 31.06
C LEU A 528 20.54 7.97 32.20
N THR A 529 20.41 6.98 33.04
CA THR A 529 21.29 6.74 34.19
C THR A 529 21.67 5.28 34.31
N THR A 530 22.72 4.95 35.03
CA THR A 530 23.04 3.59 35.42
C THR A 530 22.50 3.29 36.83
N ASN A 531 22.08 2.04 37.09
CA ASN A 531 21.77 1.64 38.47
C ASN A 531 23.03 1.59 39.35
N ASP A 532 22.87 1.55 40.68
CA ASP A 532 23.97 1.56 41.66
C ASP A 532 24.96 0.41 41.47
N SER A 533 24.53 -0.72 40.92
CA SER A 533 25.37 -1.89 40.65
C SER A 533 26.01 -1.86 39.25
N MET A 534 25.75 -0.84 38.47
CA MET A 534 26.21 -0.72 37.05
C MET A 534 25.86 -1.95 36.18
N THR A 535 24.68 -2.53 36.44
CA THR A 535 24.18 -3.70 35.67
C THR A 535 22.99 -3.37 34.77
N ALA A 536 22.49 -2.14 34.81
CA ALA A 536 21.40 -1.69 33.94
C ALA A 536 21.54 -0.21 33.58
N ILE A 537 21.08 0.14 32.37
CA ILE A 537 20.83 1.52 31.95
C ILE A 537 19.32 1.76 32.08
N ILE A 538 18.98 2.79 32.84
CA ILE A 538 17.62 3.15 33.22
C ILE A 538 17.25 4.50 32.61
N LEU A 539 16.04 4.59 32.09
CA LEU A 539 15.43 5.84 31.69
C LEU A 539 14.50 6.34 32.78
N THR A 540 14.72 7.56 33.22
CA THR A 540 13.88 8.24 34.23
C THR A 540 13.23 9.50 33.64
N GLY A 541 12.12 9.93 34.22
CA GLY A 541 11.41 11.15 33.83
C GLY A 541 10.24 11.49 34.75
N THR A 542 9.74 12.71 34.66
CA THR A 542 8.57 13.20 35.39
C THR A 542 7.42 13.51 34.43
N ALA A 543 6.22 13.03 34.72
CA ALA A 543 5.05 13.27 33.85
C ALA A 543 4.74 14.77 33.72
N ARG A 544 4.55 15.25 32.50
CA ARG A 544 4.12 16.62 32.25
C ARG A 544 2.69 16.84 32.71
N THR A 545 2.49 17.91 33.44
CA THR A 545 1.17 18.36 33.90
C THR A 545 0.51 19.36 32.96
N GLU A 546 1.29 20.08 32.18
CA GLU A 546 0.81 21.09 31.24
C GLU A 546 0.50 20.47 29.87
N ASN A 547 -0.64 20.83 29.30
CA ASN A 547 -1.04 20.39 27.97
C ASN A 547 -0.20 21.13 26.90
N ILE A 548 0.75 20.41 26.30
CA ILE A 548 1.68 20.97 25.28
C ILE A 548 0.99 21.36 23.98
N PHE A 549 -0.19 20.79 23.69
CA PHE A 549 -0.97 21.15 22.51
C PHE A 549 -1.80 22.40 22.71
N ARG A 550 -1.94 22.90 23.96
CA ARG A 550 -2.77 24.04 24.29
C ARG A 550 -2.02 25.35 24.09
N ASP A 551 -2.51 26.17 23.18
CA ASP A 551 -2.03 27.51 22.91
C ASP A 551 -3.18 28.50 22.95
N SER A 552 -2.94 29.73 23.40
CA SER A 552 -3.94 30.81 23.47
C SER A 552 -4.46 31.26 22.11
N SER A 553 -3.75 30.95 21.01
CA SER A 553 -4.14 31.27 19.63
C SER A 553 -5.15 30.28 19.04
N LEU A 554 -5.35 29.12 19.69
CA LEU A 554 -6.25 28.09 19.20
C LEU A 554 -7.72 28.56 19.19
N THR A 555 -8.43 28.20 18.13
CA THR A 555 -9.88 28.31 18.10
C THR A 555 -10.50 27.46 19.20
N ARG A 556 -11.78 27.67 19.45
CA ARG A 556 -12.50 26.98 20.53
C ARG A 556 -12.54 25.45 20.32
N ASN A 557 -12.79 25.00 19.08
CA ASN A 557 -12.84 23.57 18.75
C ASN A 557 -11.43 22.96 18.68
N ALA A 558 -10.44 23.68 18.13
CA ALA A 558 -9.06 23.24 18.18
C ALA A 558 -8.54 23.04 19.63
N ALA A 559 -8.94 23.93 20.53
CA ALA A 559 -8.62 23.80 21.95
C ALA A 559 -9.32 22.57 22.60
N THR A 560 -10.55 22.26 22.19
CA THR A 560 -11.22 21.01 22.58
C THR A 560 -10.44 19.79 22.09
N GLY A 561 -10.02 19.79 20.82
CA GLY A 561 -9.18 18.73 20.25
C GLY A 561 -7.86 18.55 21.00
N ALA A 562 -7.20 19.65 21.38
CA ALA A 562 -5.98 19.63 22.18
C ALA A 562 -6.21 19.01 23.56
N ASP A 563 -7.33 19.33 24.23
CA ASP A 563 -7.64 18.80 25.56
C ASP A 563 -7.96 17.31 25.55
N ILE A 564 -8.79 16.84 24.59
CA ILE A 564 -9.14 15.42 24.50
C ILE A 564 -7.93 14.58 24.05
N LEU A 565 -7.07 15.12 23.15
CA LEU A 565 -5.86 14.46 22.72
C LEU A 565 -4.86 14.32 23.87
N TRP A 566 -4.63 15.40 24.60
CA TRP A 566 -3.74 15.39 25.73
C TRP A 566 -4.19 14.42 26.83
N ASN A 567 -5.48 14.37 27.11
CA ASN A 567 -5.99 13.48 28.15
C ASN A 567 -5.91 12.01 27.75
N SER A 568 -6.00 11.72 26.46
CA SER A 568 -5.89 10.36 25.90
C SER A 568 -4.46 9.87 25.67
N ARG A 569 -3.42 10.67 26.00
CA ARG A 569 -2.02 10.36 25.71
C ARG A 569 -1.51 9.04 26.30
N TYR A 570 -2.10 8.60 27.41
CA TYR A 570 -1.76 7.32 28.03
C TYR A 570 -2.57 6.11 27.54
N HIS A 571 -3.44 6.32 26.53
CA HIS A 571 -4.30 5.29 25.94
C HIS A 571 -4.00 5.08 24.45
N MET A 572 -2.80 5.50 24.00
CA MET A 572 -2.35 5.33 22.63
C MET A 572 -1.68 3.98 22.45
N GLU A 573 -2.24 3.14 21.60
CA GLU A 573 -1.64 1.87 21.21
C GLU A 573 -0.92 2.02 19.87
N GLU A 574 0.14 1.27 19.65
CA GLU A 574 0.87 1.26 18.39
C GLU A 574 -0.02 0.81 17.24
N GLY A 575 0.14 1.44 16.06
CA GLY A 575 -0.65 1.15 14.87
C GLY A 575 -2.09 1.60 14.96
N THR A 576 -2.46 2.41 15.95
CA THR A 576 -3.81 2.98 16.06
C THR A 576 -3.88 4.39 15.49
N ALA A 577 -5.05 4.72 14.95
CA ALA A 577 -5.32 6.05 14.39
C ALA A 577 -5.08 7.19 15.39
N LEU A 578 -5.31 6.95 16.70
CA LEU A 578 -5.07 7.95 17.75
C LEU A 578 -3.59 8.27 17.90
N ARG A 579 -2.73 7.24 17.87
CA ARG A 579 -1.28 7.43 17.91
C ARG A 579 -0.75 8.16 16.70
N ASP A 580 -1.21 7.76 15.52
CA ASP A 580 -0.85 8.43 14.27
C ASP A 580 -1.25 9.90 14.30
N PHE A 581 -2.43 10.17 14.80
CA PHE A 581 -2.92 11.54 14.99
C PHE A 581 -2.05 12.34 15.97
N TYR A 582 -1.76 11.78 17.14
CA TYR A 582 -0.90 12.41 18.15
C TYR A 582 0.46 12.77 17.56
N THR A 583 1.11 11.81 16.91
CA THR A 583 2.41 12.00 16.26
C THR A 583 2.34 13.06 15.15
N SER A 584 1.29 13.05 14.34
CA SER A 584 1.08 14.03 13.28
C SER A 584 0.93 15.46 13.79
N VAL A 585 0.27 15.66 14.94
CA VAL A 585 0.16 16.98 15.58
C VAL A 585 1.51 17.43 16.12
N LEU A 586 2.26 16.55 16.81
CA LEU A 586 3.60 16.84 17.30
C LEU A 586 4.56 17.24 16.18
N LEU A 587 4.56 16.48 15.07
CA LEU A 587 5.40 16.78 13.91
C LEU A 587 5.08 18.17 13.33
N SER A 588 3.79 18.52 13.25
CA SER A 588 3.38 19.83 12.78
C SER A 588 3.88 20.96 13.71
N GLN A 589 3.80 20.77 15.03
CA GLN A 589 4.30 21.75 16.00
C GLN A 589 5.83 21.88 15.93
N ASN A 590 6.55 20.76 15.88
CA ASN A 590 8.01 20.73 15.83
C ASN A 590 8.57 21.33 14.54
N SER A 591 7.84 21.22 13.42
CA SER A 591 8.21 21.86 12.15
C SER A 591 7.81 23.35 12.08
N GLY A 592 7.15 23.89 13.12
CA GLY A 592 6.64 25.25 13.13
C GLY A 592 5.33 25.48 12.38
N ASP A 593 4.68 24.41 11.88
CA ASP A 593 3.34 24.49 11.26
C ASP A 593 2.22 24.47 12.32
N TYR A 594 2.17 25.52 13.13
CA TYR A 594 1.14 25.66 14.16
C TYR A 594 -0.27 25.75 13.57
N SER A 595 -0.40 26.27 12.35
CA SER A 595 -1.70 26.35 11.67
C SER A 595 -2.19 24.97 11.20
N GLY A 596 -1.30 24.11 10.73
CA GLY A 596 -1.57 22.71 10.42
C GLY A 596 -1.95 21.93 11.67
N ALA A 597 -1.21 22.07 12.76
CA ALA A 597 -1.54 21.47 14.05
C ALA A 597 -2.96 21.88 14.53
N ALA A 598 -3.26 23.18 14.50
CA ALA A 598 -4.56 23.70 14.90
C ALA A 598 -5.72 23.14 14.06
N ARG A 599 -5.56 23.04 12.74
CA ARG A 599 -6.57 22.41 11.86
C ARG A 599 -6.79 20.94 12.17
N LYS A 600 -5.72 20.16 12.40
CA LYS A 600 -5.82 18.76 12.79
C LYS A 600 -6.55 18.58 14.11
N LEU A 601 -6.22 19.41 15.12
CA LEU A 601 -6.90 19.40 16.42
C LEU A 601 -8.40 19.75 16.29
N ALA A 602 -8.74 20.73 15.45
CA ALA A 602 -10.14 21.09 15.19
C ALA A 602 -10.90 19.96 14.48
N ALA A 603 -10.26 19.28 13.52
CA ALA A 603 -10.83 18.14 12.83
C ALA A 603 -11.10 16.96 13.79
N ALA A 604 -10.18 16.69 14.70
CA ALA A 604 -10.33 15.65 15.72
C ALA A 604 -11.43 15.94 16.71
N ALA A 605 -11.65 17.21 17.08
CA ALA A 605 -12.78 17.62 17.92
C ALA A 605 -14.15 17.35 17.26
N GLY A 606 -14.20 17.26 15.94
CA GLY A 606 -15.36 16.77 15.21
C GLY A 606 -16.58 17.68 15.32
N SER A 607 -16.45 18.98 14.96
CA SER A 607 -17.57 19.93 15.06
C SER A 607 -18.77 19.54 14.20
N THR A 608 -18.60 18.70 13.18
CA THR A 608 -19.66 18.20 12.31
C THR A 608 -20.72 17.38 13.05
N VAL A 609 -20.39 16.75 14.20
CA VAL A 609 -21.36 15.99 15.02
C VAL A 609 -22.49 16.89 15.56
N THR A 610 -22.23 18.20 15.70
CA THR A 610 -23.21 19.16 16.21
C THR A 610 -24.30 19.53 15.19
N SER A 611 -24.07 19.18 13.91
CA SER A 611 -24.98 19.51 12.81
C SER A 611 -26.30 18.73 12.89
N LEU A 612 -26.28 17.50 13.46
CA LEU A 612 -27.50 16.70 13.64
C LEU A 612 -28.52 17.40 14.55
N GLY A 613 -28.08 17.94 15.68
CA GLY A 613 -29.01 18.60 16.63
C GLY A 613 -29.65 19.86 16.03
N ILE A 614 -28.88 20.68 15.31
CA ILE A 614 -29.41 21.88 14.62
C ILE A 614 -30.33 21.47 13.46
N ALA A 615 -29.96 20.47 12.68
CA ALA A 615 -30.75 19.95 11.56
C ALA A 615 -32.10 19.41 12.06
N GLN A 616 -32.13 18.67 13.16
CA GLN A 616 -33.34 18.19 13.82
C GLN A 616 -34.25 19.36 14.24
N ARG A 617 -33.71 20.39 14.89
CA ARG A 617 -34.46 21.61 15.26
C ARG A 617 -35.08 22.28 14.04
N ASP A 618 -34.31 22.44 12.96
CA ASP A 618 -34.80 23.12 11.76
C ASP A 618 -35.85 22.28 11.04
N SER A 619 -35.71 20.95 10.98
CA SER A 619 -36.73 20.04 10.46
C SER A 619 -38.05 20.12 11.24
N LEU A 620 -37.98 20.22 12.58
CA LEU A 620 -39.19 20.38 13.43
C LEU A 620 -39.85 21.75 13.21
N ARG A 621 -39.07 22.79 13.00
CA ARG A 621 -39.61 24.14 12.66
C ARG A 621 -40.31 24.15 11.32
N ASP A 622 -39.70 23.55 10.29
CA ASP A 622 -40.28 23.42 8.95
C ASP A 622 -41.62 22.69 9.03
N GLN A 623 -41.65 21.58 9.80
CA GLN A 623 -42.85 20.80 10.03
C GLN A 623 -44.00 21.68 10.62
N MET A 624 -43.73 22.45 11.66
CA MET A 624 -44.73 23.38 12.21
C MET A 624 -45.14 24.46 11.20
N GLY A 625 -44.21 24.95 10.38
CA GLY A 625 -44.47 25.90 9.30
C GLY A 625 -45.42 25.36 8.24
N TRP A 626 -45.23 24.09 7.82
CA TRP A 626 -46.12 23.44 6.85
C TRP A 626 -47.55 23.30 7.41
N ILE A 627 -47.71 22.85 8.65
CA ILE A 627 -49.04 22.75 9.31
C ILE A 627 -49.68 24.14 9.45
N ARG A 628 -48.93 25.16 9.89
CA ARG A 628 -49.38 26.55 9.99
C ARG A 628 -49.93 27.06 8.67
N ASN A 629 -49.18 26.93 7.59
CA ASN A 629 -49.57 27.45 6.28
C ASN A 629 -50.82 26.73 5.76
N ARG A 630 -50.89 25.41 5.96
CA ARG A 630 -52.06 24.62 5.59
C ARG A 630 -53.30 25.05 6.32
N VAL A 631 -53.24 25.24 7.65
CA VAL A 631 -54.41 25.57 8.50
C VAL A 631 -54.81 27.05 8.34
N ALA A 632 -53.86 27.94 8.13
CA ALA A 632 -54.15 29.37 7.92
C ALA A 632 -54.98 29.63 6.65
N GLN A 633 -54.74 28.88 5.57
CA GLN A 633 -55.52 29.00 4.34
C GLN A 633 -56.98 28.60 4.48
N MET A 634 -57.33 27.76 5.47
CA MET A 634 -58.70 27.31 5.72
C MET A 634 -59.66 28.47 6.11
N GLY A 635 -59.11 29.50 6.77
CA GLY A 635 -59.91 30.60 7.30
C GLY A 635 -60.31 31.67 6.30
N VAL A 636 -59.72 31.72 5.15
CA VAL A 636 -59.92 32.80 4.14
C VAL A 636 -60.53 32.28 2.85
N ASN A 637 -60.48 30.94 2.64
CA ASN A 637 -60.98 30.34 1.40
C ASN A 637 -62.46 29.96 1.51
N PRO A 638 -63.33 30.52 0.67
CA PRO A 638 -64.76 30.17 0.67
C PRO A 638 -65.04 28.68 0.46
N ALA A 639 -64.17 27.96 -0.18
CA ALA A 639 -64.31 26.51 -0.39
C ALA A 639 -64.24 25.67 0.91
N TYR A 640 -63.95 26.32 2.03
CA TYR A 640 -63.94 25.69 3.35
C TYR A 640 -65.14 26.04 4.22
N VAL A 641 -66.08 26.86 3.71
CA VAL A 641 -67.27 27.25 4.45
C VAL A 641 -68.43 26.30 4.10
N HIS A 642 -68.95 25.59 5.09
CA HIS A 642 -70.04 24.62 4.97
C HIS A 642 -71.21 25.01 5.90
N GLU A 643 -72.44 24.74 5.49
CA GLU A 643 -73.66 25.05 6.30
C GLU A 643 -73.93 23.96 7.33
N ASP A 644 -73.52 22.69 7.07
CA ASP A 644 -73.76 21.55 7.95
C ASP A 644 -72.50 21.28 8.83
N MET A 645 -72.64 21.29 10.16
CA MET A 645 -71.61 21.09 11.14
C MET A 645 -71.99 19.92 12.07
N PRO A 646 -71.01 19.07 12.54
CA PRO A 646 -69.53 19.10 12.26
C PRO A 646 -69.21 18.57 10.85
N TYR A 647 -68.11 19.09 10.22
CA TYR A 647 -67.70 18.75 8.88
C TYR A 647 -66.29 18.22 8.89
N PHE A 648 -66.06 17.07 8.27
CA PHE A 648 -64.78 16.38 8.29
C PHE A 648 -64.01 16.59 7.00
N HIS A 649 -62.71 16.70 7.13
CA HIS A 649 -61.78 16.82 6.05
C HIS A 649 -60.63 15.84 6.22
N MET A 650 -60.22 15.20 5.13
CA MET A 650 -58.96 14.47 5.04
C MET A 650 -58.06 15.11 4.02
N TRP A 651 -56.77 15.12 4.29
CA TRP A 651 -55.79 15.67 3.38
C TRP A 651 -54.49 14.96 3.42
N MET A 652 -53.74 15.07 2.29
CA MET A 652 -52.38 14.62 2.19
C MET A 652 -51.53 15.70 1.51
N GLN A 653 -50.25 15.76 1.87
CA GLN A 653 -49.32 16.65 1.20
C GLN A 653 -47.94 16.00 1.10
N GLY A 654 -47.25 16.19 -0.05
CA GLY A 654 -45.84 15.98 -0.20
C GLY A 654 -45.11 17.26 0.21
N THR A 655 -43.98 17.07 0.87
CA THR A 655 -43.18 18.19 1.38
C THR A 655 -41.70 18.01 0.95
N GLY A 656 -41.00 19.13 0.75
CA GLY A 656 -39.56 19.14 0.49
C GLY A 656 -38.92 20.43 1.03
N SER A 657 -37.74 20.31 1.59
CA SER A 657 -36.98 21.50 2.00
C SER A 657 -35.49 21.34 1.70
N TYR A 658 -34.84 22.47 1.56
CA TYR A 658 -33.37 22.60 1.55
C TYR A 658 -33.01 23.69 2.54
N ALA A 659 -32.14 23.35 3.48
CA ALA A 659 -31.58 24.27 4.47
C ALA A 659 -30.06 24.26 4.44
N LYS A 660 -29.47 25.44 4.57
CA LYS A 660 -28.04 25.65 4.60
C LYS A 660 -27.66 26.55 5.77
N LEU A 661 -26.65 26.12 6.50
CA LEU A 661 -25.90 26.91 7.49
C LEU A 661 -24.44 26.98 7.07
N ASP A 662 -23.93 28.20 6.91
CA ASP A 662 -22.55 28.41 6.49
C ASP A 662 -21.57 28.04 7.61
N THR A 663 -20.49 27.35 7.22
CA THR A 663 -19.33 27.05 8.07
C THR A 663 -18.63 28.35 8.50
N ARG A 664 -18.17 28.44 9.74
CA ARG A 664 -17.44 29.58 10.28
C ARG A 664 -16.14 29.15 10.93
N GLY A 665 -15.04 29.21 10.16
CA GLY A 665 -13.74 28.71 10.62
C GLY A 665 -13.80 27.20 10.86
N ASP A 666 -13.63 26.76 12.09
CA ASP A 666 -13.73 25.36 12.53
C ASP A 666 -15.08 24.99 13.15
N GLU A 667 -16.03 25.92 13.16
CA GLU A 667 -17.42 25.67 13.56
C GLU A 667 -18.21 25.15 12.35
N SER A 668 -18.73 23.92 12.43
CA SER A 668 -19.40 23.25 11.30
C SER A 668 -20.70 23.94 10.92
N GLY A 669 -20.84 24.22 9.63
CA GLY A 669 -22.12 24.39 8.96
C GLY A 669 -22.67 23.07 8.46
N TYR A 670 -23.85 23.12 7.80
CA TYR A 670 -24.44 21.97 7.14
C TYR A 670 -25.32 22.37 5.96
N GLU A 671 -25.60 21.41 5.10
CA GLU A 671 -26.67 21.42 4.11
C GLU A 671 -27.59 20.23 4.40
N LEU A 672 -28.90 20.49 4.47
CA LEU A 672 -29.93 19.48 4.74
C LEU A 672 -30.96 19.53 3.64
N THR A 673 -31.16 18.44 2.93
CA THR A 673 -32.24 18.26 1.98
C THR A 673 -33.25 17.28 2.57
N THR A 674 -34.52 17.68 2.70
CA THR A 674 -35.56 16.77 3.18
C THR A 674 -36.67 16.62 2.15
N TRP A 675 -37.27 15.44 2.13
CA TRP A 675 -38.50 15.17 1.39
C TRP A 675 -39.39 14.21 2.19
N GLY A 676 -40.68 14.33 2.02
CA GLY A 676 -41.56 13.46 2.79
C GLY A 676 -43.05 13.70 2.48
N GLY A 677 -43.88 13.20 3.36
CA GLY A 677 -45.30 13.32 3.22
C GLY A 677 -46.02 13.40 4.54
N THR A 678 -47.14 14.13 4.52
CA THR A 678 -48.02 14.29 5.66
C THR A 678 -49.42 13.79 5.27
N VAL A 679 -50.05 13.06 6.17
CA VAL A 679 -51.50 12.76 6.11
C VAL A 679 -52.17 13.34 7.32
N GLY A 680 -53.31 13.99 7.13
CA GLY A 680 -54.00 14.63 8.23
C GLY A 680 -55.51 14.59 8.08
N MET A 681 -56.18 14.87 9.19
CA MET A 681 -57.62 15.05 9.29
C MET A 681 -57.93 16.25 10.16
N ASP A 682 -58.94 16.95 9.78
CA ASP A 682 -59.50 18.05 10.58
C ASP A 682 -61.00 18.02 10.57
N VAL A 683 -61.61 18.62 11.60
CA VAL A 683 -63.03 18.77 11.76
C VAL A 683 -63.36 20.20 12.08
N ASP A 684 -64.28 20.79 11.31
CA ASP A 684 -64.90 22.02 11.66
C ASP A 684 -66.08 21.73 12.64
N ILE A 685 -65.80 21.94 13.94
CA ILE A 685 -66.77 21.65 15.02
C ILE A 685 -67.92 22.63 14.98
N ASN A 686 -67.66 23.87 14.63
CA ASN A 686 -68.56 24.91 14.35
C ASN A 686 -67.93 26.00 13.46
N ASP A 687 -68.71 27.02 13.07
CA ASP A 687 -68.21 28.12 12.20
C ASP A 687 -67.03 28.92 12.74
N ARG A 688 -66.56 28.63 13.95
CA ARG A 688 -65.46 29.35 14.61
C ARG A 688 -64.29 28.47 15.02
N PHE A 689 -64.53 27.18 15.16
CA PHE A 689 -63.54 26.28 15.76
C PHE A 689 -63.31 25.06 14.87
N THR A 690 -62.04 24.96 14.41
CA THR A 690 -61.49 23.80 13.69
C THR A 690 -60.45 23.16 14.56
N ALA A 691 -60.40 21.82 14.64
CA ALA A 691 -59.36 21.07 15.29
C ALA A 691 -58.93 19.91 14.39
N GLY A 692 -57.69 19.53 14.49
CA GLY A 692 -57.16 18.44 13.66
C GLY A 692 -55.87 17.81 14.16
N ALA A 693 -55.53 16.72 13.50
CA ALA A 693 -54.28 15.99 13.73
C ALA A 693 -53.66 15.56 12.41
N ALA A 694 -52.36 15.45 12.41
CA ALA A 694 -51.62 14.96 11.24
C ALA A 694 -50.39 14.15 11.65
N PHE A 695 -50.07 13.19 10.80
CA PHE A 695 -48.85 12.42 10.89
C PHE A 695 -47.96 12.72 9.69
N THR A 696 -46.65 12.92 9.96
CA THR A 696 -45.64 13.22 8.92
C THR A 696 -44.50 12.25 9.01
N ALA A 697 -44.01 11.82 7.85
CA ALA A 697 -42.72 11.12 7.71
C ALA A 697 -41.83 11.86 6.71
N ASN A 698 -40.68 12.27 7.15
CA ASN A 698 -39.69 12.99 6.36
C ASN A 698 -38.37 12.23 6.36
N TYR A 699 -37.72 12.18 5.20
CA TYR A 699 -36.38 11.62 4.99
C TYR A 699 -35.44 12.76 4.65
N GLY A 700 -34.30 12.82 5.34
CA GLY A 700 -33.34 13.90 5.21
C GLY A 700 -31.95 13.39 4.90
N SER A 701 -31.28 14.02 3.92
CA SER A 701 -29.87 13.84 3.66
C SER A 701 -29.12 15.08 4.13
N LEU A 702 -28.10 14.85 4.96
CA LEU A 702 -27.28 15.87 5.61
C LEU A 702 -25.85 15.80 5.13
N THR A 703 -25.28 16.92 4.72
CA THR A 703 -23.84 17.09 4.60
C THR A 703 -23.35 18.18 5.53
N ALA A 704 -22.23 17.96 6.21
CA ALA A 704 -21.66 18.93 7.12
C ALA A 704 -20.15 19.08 6.86
N SER A 705 -19.63 20.28 7.04
CA SER A 705 -18.20 20.54 6.79
C SER A 705 -17.66 21.62 7.73
N ALA A 706 -16.43 21.38 8.18
CA ALA A 706 -15.59 22.33 8.91
C ALA A 706 -14.13 21.98 8.69
N ALA A 707 -13.38 21.70 9.76
CA ALA A 707 -12.08 21.07 9.69
C ALA A 707 -12.16 19.57 9.30
N ASP A 708 -13.28 18.93 9.63
CA ASP A 708 -13.71 17.60 9.20
C ASP A 708 -14.92 17.71 8.24
N THR A 709 -15.28 16.60 7.59
CA THR A 709 -16.48 16.50 6.76
C THR A 709 -17.35 15.35 7.24
N ALA A 710 -18.65 15.47 7.06
CA ALA A 710 -19.57 14.41 7.42
C ALA A 710 -20.78 14.35 6.48
N ASP A 711 -21.20 13.13 6.18
CA ASP A 711 -22.42 12.82 5.45
C ASP A 711 -23.33 11.99 6.36
N GLY A 712 -24.64 12.23 6.30
CA GLY A 712 -25.59 11.55 7.16
C GLY A 712 -27.01 11.60 6.69
N ASP A 713 -27.84 10.84 7.39
CA ASP A 713 -29.29 10.80 7.17
C ASP A 713 -30.01 11.22 8.44
N LEU A 714 -31.17 11.85 8.26
CA LEU A 714 -32.05 12.27 9.34
C LEU A 714 -33.50 11.93 8.97
N ASP A 715 -33.96 10.78 9.40
CA ASP A 715 -35.33 10.31 9.18
C ASP A 715 -36.19 10.74 10.35
N SER A 716 -37.23 11.49 10.09
CA SER A 716 -38.05 12.15 11.10
C SER A 716 -39.52 11.82 10.97
N TYR A 717 -40.16 11.56 12.09
CA TYR A 717 -41.56 11.23 12.21
C TYR A 717 -42.24 12.18 13.20
N TYR A 718 -43.34 12.80 12.78
CA TYR A 718 -44.01 13.80 13.57
C TYR A 718 -45.51 13.52 13.73
N VAL A 719 -46.03 13.78 14.93
CA VAL A 719 -47.44 13.89 15.22
C VAL A 719 -47.77 15.36 15.52
N ASN A 720 -48.71 15.89 14.80
CA ASN A 720 -49.12 17.28 14.89
C ASN A 720 -50.58 17.34 15.36
N LEU A 721 -50.82 18.16 16.35
CA LEU A 721 -52.18 18.56 16.80
C LEU A 721 -52.32 20.04 16.56
N PHE A 722 -53.46 20.45 16.01
CA PHE A 722 -53.70 21.84 15.77
C PHE A 722 -55.15 22.21 16.06
N ALA A 723 -55.34 23.49 16.44
CA ALA A 723 -56.67 24.07 16.69
C ALA A 723 -56.68 25.50 16.21
N ARG A 724 -57.73 25.85 15.47
CA ARG A 724 -57.97 27.19 15.01
C ARG A 724 -59.27 27.70 15.56
N TYR A 725 -59.26 28.95 16.09
CA TYR A 725 -60.42 29.65 16.60
C TYR A 725 -60.55 31.00 15.96
N GLN A 726 -61.71 31.26 15.31
CA GLN A 726 -62.02 32.51 14.66
C GLN A 726 -63.05 33.27 15.52
N TYR A 727 -62.67 34.45 16.00
CA TYR A 727 -63.59 35.35 16.74
C TYR A 727 -63.65 36.70 16.09
N ARG A 728 -64.75 36.98 15.39
CA ARG A 728 -64.95 38.18 14.58
C ARG A 728 -63.86 38.29 13.51
N LYS A 729 -62.96 39.31 13.64
CA LYS A 729 -61.81 39.53 12.75
C LYS A 729 -60.53 38.91 13.27
N TRP A 730 -60.54 38.27 14.42
CA TRP A 730 -59.36 37.68 15.01
C TRP A 730 -59.32 36.20 14.73
N SER A 731 -58.14 35.72 14.24
CA SER A 731 -57.84 34.31 14.06
C SER A 731 -56.71 33.88 15.01
N HIS A 732 -56.99 32.84 15.77
CA HIS A 732 -56.06 32.23 16.69
C HIS A 732 -55.75 30.83 16.19
N LEU A 733 -54.48 30.50 16.07
CA LEU A 733 -54.03 29.19 15.67
C LEU A 733 -52.99 28.68 16.69
N LEU A 734 -53.24 27.50 17.21
CA LEU A 734 -52.34 26.77 18.07
C LEU A 734 -51.91 25.48 17.37
N ILE A 735 -50.61 25.18 17.35
CA ILE A 735 -50.01 23.95 16.83
C ILE A 735 -49.12 23.37 17.92
N LEU A 736 -49.26 22.06 18.13
CA LEU A 736 -48.39 21.26 19.00
C LEU A 736 -47.84 20.13 18.13
N THR A 737 -46.52 19.96 18.12
CA THR A 737 -45.82 18.95 17.34
C THR A 737 -44.91 18.15 18.26
N GLY A 738 -45.05 16.84 18.26
CA GLY A 738 -44.12 15.91 18.88
C GLY A 738 -43.50 15.03 17.80
N GLY A 739 -42.25 14.73 17.92
CA GLY A 739 -41.57 13.90 16.93
C GLY A 739 -40.42 13.09 17.50
N TRP A 740 -40.04 12.09 16.72
CA TRP A 740 -38.86 11.30 16.96
C TRP A 740 -38.14 11.13 15.62
N ASN A 741 -36.86 10.84 15.69
CA ASN A 741 -36.03 10.66 14.52
C ASN A 741 -34.94 9.60 14.75
N ASP A 742 -34.57 8.93 13.65
CA ASP A 742 -33.40 8.10 13.53
C ASP A 742 -32.39 8.88 12.70
N ALA A 743 -31.13 8.88 13.11
CA ALA A 743 -30.08 9.61 12.42
C ALA A 743 -28.80 8.78 12.32
N SER A 744 -28.13 8.92 11.21
CA SER A 744 -26.79 8.40 11.00
C SER A 744 -25.85 9.53 10.57
N LEU A 745 -24.58 9.45 10.97
CA LEU A 745 -23.54 10.38 10.54
C LEU A 745 -22.25 9.62 10.30
N THR A 746 -21.68 9.75 9.11
CA THR A 746 -20.37 9.21 8.77
C THR A 746 -19.40 10.38 8.61
N ARG A 747 -18.49 10.50 9.53
CA ARG A 747 -17.51 11.57 9.58
C ARG A 747 -16.22 11.10 8.91
N THR A 748 -15.62 11.93 8.08
CA THR A 748 -14.29 11.71 7.48
C THR A 748 -13.31 12.71 8.08
N VAL A 749 -12.24 12.17 8.67
CA VAL A 749 -11.21 12.94 9.36
C VAL A 749 -9.86 12.63 8.75
N ASP A 750 -9.12 13.68 8.39
CA ASP A 750 -7.72 13.56 7.98
C ASP A 750 -6.82 13.86 9.17
N TYR A 751 -6.11 12.83 9.63
CA TYR A 751 -5.13 12.94 10.72
C TYR A 751 -3.70 13.27 10.23
N GLY A 752 -3.53 13.49 8.91
CA GLY A 752 -2.23 13.82 8.32
C GLY A 752 -1.37 12.60 7.97
N THR A 753 -1.77 11.41 8.39
CA THR A 753 -1.19 10.12 8.02
C THR A 753 -2.13 9.34 7.09
N GLY A 754 -3.40 9.73 7.03
CA GLY A 754 -4.44 9.13 6.22
C GLY A 754 -5.81 9.68 6.56
N SER A 755 -6.78 9.35 5.71
CA SER A 755 -8.18 9.68 5.89
C SER A 755 -8.91 8.50 6.57
N TYR A 756 -9.58 8.78 7.68
CA TYR A 756 -10.29 7.81 8.50
C TYR A 756 -11.79 8.10 8.51
N GLN A 757 -12.58 7.05 8.53
CA GLN A 757 -14.05 7.15 8.64
C GLN A 757 -14.52 6.73 10.03
N ALA A 758 -15.42 7.55 10.59
CA ALA A 758 -16.05 7.32 11.87
C ALA A 758 -17.57 7.46 11.71
N ARG A 759 -18.32 6.37 11.97
CA ARG A 759 -19.77 6.30 11.79
C ARG A 759 -20.45 6.20 13.14
N GLY A 760 -21.42 7.10 13.35
CA GLY A 760 -22.35 7.10 14.48
C GLY A 760 -23.79 6.90 14.04
N ASN A 761 -24.57 6.17 14.84
CA ASN A 761 -26.02 6.08 14.71
C ASN A 761 -26.64 6.54 16.02
N THR A 762 -27.70 7.32 15.94
CA THR A 762 -28.37 7.89 17.12
C THR A 762 -29.86 8.06 16.86
N THR A 763 -30.61 8.20 17.94
CA THR A 763 -32.02 8.55 17.93
C THR A 763 -32.22 9.93 18.54
N GLY A 764 -33.36 10.54 18.24
CA GLY A 764 -33.70 11.83 18.83
C GLY A 764 -35.17 11.99 19.02
N SER A 765 -35.55 12.97 19.81
CA SER A 765 -36.91 13.39 20.02
C SER A 765 -37.01 14.89 20.04
N GLY A 766 -38.20 15.40 19.76
CA GLY A 766 -38.46 16.84 19.78
C GLY A 766 -39.92 17.19 20.06
N PHE A 767 -40.07 18.34 20.63
CA PHE A 767 -41.36 18.94 20.88
C PHE A 767 -41.39 20.41 20.42
N GLY A 768 -42.45 20.79 19.73
CA GLY A 768 -42.68 22.17 19.31
C GLY A 768 -44.07 22.65 19.66
N ALA A 769 -44.18 23.90 20.04
CA ALA A 769 -45.47 24.61 20.18
C ALA A 769 -45.41 25.95 19.44
N MET A 770 -46.44 26.26 18.71
CA MET A 770 -46.58 27.52 17.95
C MET A 770 -47.97 28.12 18.16
N TYR A 771 -48.00 29.41 18.40
CA TYR A 771 -49.24 30.20 18.46
C TYR A 771 -49.15 31.33 17.45
N GLU A 772 -50.19 31.47 16.57
CA GLU A 772 -50.33 32.59 15.63
C GLU A 772 -51.59 33.34 15.93
N LEU A 773 -51.49 34.67 16.00
CA LEU A 773 -52.59 35.62 16.10
C LEU A 773 -52.63 36.47 14.85
N ALA A 774 -53.77 36.49 14.15
CA ALA A 774 -53.94 37.29 12.96
C ALA A 774 -55.25 38.12 13.02
N TYR A 775 -55.27 39.26 12.33
CA TYR A 775 -56.40 40.15 12.28
C TYR A 775 -56.82 40.45 10.83
N ASP A 776 -58.06 40.13 10.47
CA ASP A 776 -58.62 40.26 9.10
C ASP A 776 -59.01 41.72 8.77
N ILE A 777 -58.33 42.30 7.77
CA ILE A 777 -58.62 43.57 7.17
C ILE A 777 -59.04 43.36 5.73
N ALA A 778 -60.33 43.43 5.41
CA ALA A 778 -60.82 43.38 4.05
C ALA A 778 -60.38 44.65 3.32
N LEU A 779 -59.74 44.50 2.17
CA LEU A 779 -59.29 45.64 1.35
C LEU A 779 -60.31 46.05 0.29
N ASN A 780 -61.32 45.25 0.09
CA ASN A 780 -62.46 45.51 -0.82
C ASN A 780 -63.83 45.15 -0.17
N GLU A 781 -64.90 45.63 -0.75
CA GLU A 781 -66.26 45.48 -0.21
C GLU A 781 -66.78 44.04 -0.22
N ASP A 782 -66.38 43.23 -1.20
CA ASP A 782 -66.71 41.80 -1.38
C ASP A 782 -65.84 40.88 -0.56
N ARG A 783 -64.83 41.39 0.15
CA ARG A 783 -63.91 40.65 0.97
C ARG A 783 -63.11 39.61 0.18
N SER A 784 -62.96 39.78 -1.13
CA SER A 784 -62.18 38.91 -1.97
C SER A 784 -60.66 39.10 -1.78
N VAL A 785 -60.22 40.22 -1.20
CA VAL A 785 -58.80 40.49 -0.83
C VAL A 785 -58.71 40.84 0.67
N ILE A 786 -57.94 40.07 1.40
CA ILE A 786 -57.81 40.22 2.85
C ILE A 786 -56.30 40.38 3.19
N LEU A 787 -55.99 41.46 3.90
CA LEU A 787 -54.69 41.68 4.56
C LEU A 787 -54.80 41.23 6.01
N GLN A 788 -53.88 40.40 6.43
CA GLN A 788 -53.82 39.91 7.81
C GLN A 788 -52.45 40.30 8.44
N PRO A 789 -52.37 41.40 9.20
CA PRO A 789 -51.27 41.55 10.15
C PRO A 789 -51.26 40.35 11.12
N LEU A 790 -50.09 39.83 11.40
CA LEU A 790 -49.95 38.63 12.23
C LEU A 790 -48.82 38.77 13.24
N PHE A 791 -48.99 38.09 14.34
CA PHE A 791 -48.01 37.85 15.37
C PHE A 791 -47.89 36.34 15.57
N ASN A 792 -46.64 35.82 15.63
CA ASN A 792 -46.37 34.42 15.87
C ASN A 792 -45.36 34.27 17.04
N ALA A 793 -45.60 33.31 17.91
CA ALA A 793 -44.69 32.90 18.96
C ALA A 793 -44.52 31.39 18.90
N SER A 794 -43.29 30.91 18.94
CA SER A 794 -42.99 29.48 18.92
C SER A 794 -41.89 29.14 19.88
N ILE A 795 -41.90 27.90 20.33
CA ILE A 795 -40.84 27.25 21.08
C ILE A 795 -40.60 25.87 20.52
N VAL A 796 -39.32 25.48 20.35
CA VAL A 796 -38.91 24.18 19.90
C VAL A 796 -37.83 23.68 20.87
N THR A 797 -38.01 22.47 21.34
CA THR A 797 -36.99 21.76 22.12
C THR A 797 -36.71 20.44 21.44
N THR A 798 -35.41 20.12 21.24
CA THR A 798 -34.98 18.88 20.64
C THR A 798 -33.87 18.25 21.47
N ARG A 799 -33.83 16.93 21.45
CA ARG A 799 -32.77 16.13 22.08
C ARG A 799 -32.32 15.05 21.10
N MET A 800 -31.04 14.92 20.92
CA MET A 800 -30.37 13.79 20.25
C MET A 800 -29.65 12.99 21.31
N ASP A 801 -29.84 11.67 21.29
CA ASP A 801 -29.17 10.77 22.21
C ASP A 801 -27.67 10.66 21.91
N GLY A 802 -26.87 10.42 22.94
CA GLY A 802 -25.44 10.21 22.77
C GLY A 802 -25.12 8.90 22.04
N TYR A 803 -23.98 8.85 21.37
CA TYR A 803 -23.55 7.68 20.64
C TYR A 803 -22.04 7.51 20.68
N ARG A 804 -21.57 6.37 20.17
CA ARG A 804 -20.15 6.07 19.97
C ARG A 804 -19.91 5.84 18.48
N GLU A 805 -18.89 6.46 17.94
CA GLU A 805 -18.46 6.23 16.58
C GLU A 805 -17.82 4.83 16.43
N SER A 806 -17.90 4.28 15.23
CA SER A 806 -17.26 3.04 14.80
C SER A 806 -16.66 3.22 13.42
N GLY A 807 -15.74 2.35 13.01
CA GLY A 807 -15.10 2.42 11.69
C GLY A 807 -13.58 2.46 11.75
N SER A 808 -12.92 2.92 10.69
CA SER A 808 -11.46 2.91 10.59
C SER A 808 -10.75 3.90 11.53
N ALA A 809 -11.47 4.87 12.11
CA ALA A 809 -10.94 5.74 13.15
C ALA A 809 -10.62 5.00 14.47
N GLY A 810 -11.22 3.81 14.69
CA GLY A 810 -10.92 2.97 15.84
C GLY A 810 -11.01 3.72 17.18
N ASN A 811 -9.94 3.69 17.98
CA ASN A 811 -9.85 4.36 19.27
C ASN A 811 -9.79 5.90 19.19
N ALA A 812 -9.49 6.48 18.02
CA ALA A 812 -9.59 7.92 17.73
C ALA A 812 -11.01 8.35 17.31
N GLY A 813 -11.96 7.42 17.17
CA GLY A 813 -13.37 7.74 17.04
C GLY A 813 -13.91 8.45 18.29
N LEU A 814 -15.02 9.17 18.14
CA LEU A 814 -15.60 9.94 19.24
C LEU A 814 -16.70 9.18 19.98
N LYS A 815 -16.73 9.35 21.27
CA LYS A 815 -17.94 9.30 22.09
C LYS A 815 -18.56 10.68 22.01
N VAL A 816 -19.82 10.76 21.59
CA VAL A 816 -20.63 11.98 21.57
C VAL A 816 -21.69 11.85 22.65
N GLU A 817 -21.81 12.84 23.52
CA GLU A 817 -22.86 12.88 24.54
C GLU A 817 -24.16 13.47 23.99
N ASP A 818 -25.24 13.36 24.76
CA ASP A 818 -26.56 13.90 24.38
C ASP A 818 -26.47 15.38 24.01
N GLN A 819 -27.24 15.76 22.98
CA GLN A 819 -27.38 17.16 22.55
C GLN A 819 -28.79 17.63 22.82
N GLU A 820 -28.93 18.73 23.54
CA GLU A 820 -30.19 19.37 23.79
C GLU A 820 -30.17 20.81 23.24
N LEU A 821 -31.27 21.21 22.56
CA LEU A 821 -31.42 22.54 22.01
C LEU A 821 -32.81 23.05 22.29
N THR A 822 -32.92 24.22 22.92
CA THR A 822 -34.19 24.91 23.11
C THR A 822 -34.13 26.29 22.49
N THR A 823 -35.00 26.54 21.51
CA THR A 823 -35.12 27.83 20.83
C THR A 823 -36.56 28.34 20.88
N ALA A 824 -36.75 29.56 21.33
CA ALA A 824 -38.02 30.30 21.19
C ALA A 824 -37.87 31.34 20.08
N ALA A 825 -38.93 31.63 19.41
CA ALA A 825 -38.98 32.68 18.42
C ALA A 825 -40.26 33.51 18.51
N VAL A 826 -40.14 34.79 18.27
CA VAL A 826 -41.27 35.70 18.07
C VAL A 826 -41.16 36.32 16.67
N ALA A 827 -42.27 36.40 15.97
CA ALA A 827 -42.34 36.98 14.63
C ALA A 827 -43.52 37.94 14.49
N VAL A 828 -43.32 38.96 13.72
CA VAL A 828 -44.37 39.90 13.26
C VAL A 828 -44.35 39.98 11.74
N GLY A 829 -45.50 40.11 11.14
CA GLY A 829 -45.58 40.17 9.69
C GLY A 829 -46.99 40.43 9.16
N ALA A 830 -47.16 40.12 7.89
CA ALA A 830 -48.43 40.23 7.23
C ALA A 830 -48.64 39.13 6.20
N ARG A 831 -49.89 38.74 6.03
CA ARG A 831 -50.38 37.85 4.99
C ARG A 831 -51.37 38.60 4.13
N LEU A 832 -51.20 38.59 2.81
CA LEU A 832 -52.16 39.12 1.85
C LEU A 832 -52.74 37.93 1.08
N SER A 833 -54.03 37.73 1.17
CA SER A 833 -54.77 36.67 0.47
C SER A 833 -55.80 37.25 -0.46
N GLY A 834 -55.94 36.68 -1.65
CA GLY A 834 -56.91 37.19 -2.63
C GLY A 834 -57.44 36.08 -3.55
N LEU A 835 -58.77 36.22 -3.88
CA LEU A 835 -59.41 35.38 -4.88
C LEU A 835 -58.97 35.80 -6.30
N MET A 836 -58.48 34.84 -7.07
CA MET A 836 -57.84 35.07 -8.39
C MET A 836 -58.80 34.61 -9.50
N GLY A 837 -59.95 35.16 -9.66
CA GLY A 837 -60.86 34.84 -10.74
C GLY A 837 -61.08 33.35 -11.06
N SER A 838 -61.85 33.02 -12.08
CA SER A 838 -62.10 31.64 -12.46
C SER A 838 -60.82 30.92 -12.93
N ASN A 839 -60.47 29.78 -12.32
CA ASN A 839 -59.39 28.95 -12.69
C ASN A 839 -59.76 27.95 -13.80
N VAL A 840 -58.83 27.06 -14.15
CA VAL A 840 -58.98 25.99 -15.16
C VAL A 840 -60.18 25.05 -14.85
N PHE A 841 -60.63 24.98 -13.60
CA PHE A 841 -61.76 24.15 -13.15
C PHE A 841 -63.08 24.94 -12.96
N GLY A 842 -63.11 26.18 -13.45
CA GLY A 842 -64.31 27.04 -13.40
C GLY A 842 -64.64 27.58 -12.02
N ARG A 843 -63.75 27.53 -11.04
CA ARG A 843 -63.90 28.03 -9.67
C ARG A 843 -62.78 29.02 -9.32
N GLU A 844 -63.02 29.90 -8.37
CA GLU A 844 -62.04 30.89 -7.93
C GLU A 844 -60.89 30.19 -7.13
N ALA A 845 -59.66 30.48 -7.49
CA ALA A 845 -58.47 30.07 -6.73
C ALA A 845 -58.14 31.16 -5.69
N LEU A 846 -57.63 30.73 -4.53
CA LEU A 846 -57.07 31.62 -3.52
C LEU A 846 -55.54 31.69 -3.66
N GLY A 847 -55.02 32.87 -3.96
CA GLY A 847 -53.61 33.18 -3.90
C GLY A 847 -53.21 33.85 -2.57
N GLU A 848 -52.01 33.60 -2.10
CA GLU A 848 -51.54 34.16 -0.84
C GLU A 848 -50.04 34.52 -0.94
N VAL A 849 -49.64 35.63 -0.32
CA VAL A 849 -48.24 36.03 -0.12
C VAL A 849 -48.06 36.41 1.34
N ARG A 850 -46.95 35.99 1.93
CA ARG A 850 -46.59 36.21 3.35
C ARG A 850 -45.21 36.85 3.46
N VAL A 851 -45.08 37.80 4.37
CA VAL A 851 -43.79 38.39 4.74
C VAL A 851 -43.73 38.54 6.25
N ASN A 852 -42.70 37.98 6.88
CA ASN A 852 -42.53 38.07 8.33
C ASN A 852 -41.06 38.36 8.67
N VAL A 853 -40.87 39.00 9.82
CA VAL A 853 -39.55 39.10 10.46
C VAL A 853 -39.62 38.42 11.81
N SER A 854 -38.71 37.53 12.09
CA SER A 854 -38.64 36.83 13.38
C SER A 854 -37.33 37.12 14.11
N GLN A 855 -37.41 37.02 15.44
CA GLN A 855 -36.29 37.09 16.36
C GLN A 855 -36.22 35.80 17.16
N ASP A 856 -35.11 35.05 17.04
CA ASP A 856 -34.85 33.84 17.79
C ASP A 856 -34.13 34.16 19.10
N MET A 857 -34.49 33.44 20.14
CA MET A 857 -33.96 33.49 21.51
C MET A 857 -33.58 32.07 21.95
N GLY A 858 -32.61 31.90 22.85
CA GLY A 858 -32.15 30.60 23.34
C GLY A 858 -31.00 30.04 22.51
N ASP A 859 -30.98 28.72 22.31
CA ASP A 859 -29.86 28.02 21.66
C ASP A 859 -29.88 28.25 20.14
N ARG A 860 -28.82 28.83 19.61
CA ARG A 860 -28.64 29.16 18.19
C ARG A 860 -27.42 28.48 17.55
N ARG A 861 -26.79 27.55 18.26
CA ARG A 861 -25.71 26.74 17.77
C ARG A 861 -25.82 25.32 18.29
N GLY A 862 -25.37 24.36 17.51
CA GLY A 862 -25.16 23.00 17.99
C GLY A 862 -24.01 22.98 18.98
N GLN A 863 -24.16 22.18 20.02
CA GLN A 863 -23.10 21.89 20.99
C GLN A 863 -23.23 20.43 21.40
N ALA A 864 -22.11 19.75 21.50
CA ALA A 864 -22.01 18.39 22.03
C ALA A 864 -20.78 18.30 22.93
N ASN A 865 -20.77 17.42 23.90
CA ASN A 865 -19.55 17.02 24.58
C ASN A 865 -18.99 15.81 23.85
N VAL A 866 -17.70 15.86 23.54
CA VAL A 866 -17.01 14.79 22.79
C VAL A 866 -15.73 14.38 23.49
N GLY A 867 -15.35 13.11 23.34
CA GLY A 867 -14.08 12.56 23.82
C GLY A 867 -13.69 11.39 22.95
N PHE A 868 -12.40 11.03 22.91
CA PHE A 868 -11.96 9.85 22.17
C PHE A 868 -12.45 8.55 22.80
N LEU A 869 -12.70 7.55 21.95
CA LEU A 869 -13.07 6.21 22.42
C LEU A 869 -11.96 5.54 23.25
N ALA A 870 -10.72 5.97 23.06
CA ALA A 870 -9.57 5.56 23.88
C ALA A 870 -9.76 5.93 25.38
N ASP A 871 -10.31 7.12 25.67
CA ASP A 871 -10.71 7.55 27.01
C ASP A 871 -12.10 8.19 26.99
N PRO A 872 -13.17 7.38 26.99
CA PRO A 872 -14.53 7.88 26.89
C PRO A 872 -15.05 8.53 28.20
N SER A 873 -14.24 8.54 29.25
CA SER A 873 -14.59 9.20 30.52
C SER A 873 -14.35 10.70 30.47
N TYR A 874 -13.43 11.15 29.60
CA TYR A 874 -13.06 12.56 29.47
C TYR A 874 -13.71 13.16 28.21
N THR A 875 -14.65 14.08 28.41
CA THR A 875 -15.35 14.76 27.32
C THR A 875 -15.22 16.28 27.44
N ARG A 876 -15.23 16.97 26.32
CA ARG A 876 -15.16 18.43 26.20
C ARG A 876 -16.16 18.97 25.19
N PRO A 877 -16.66 20.21 25.36
CA PRO A 877 -17.65 20.77 24.46
C PRO A 877 -17.02 21.13 23.10
N VAL A 878 -17.72 20.75 22.05
CA VAL A 878 -17.48 21.16 20.66
C VAL A 878 -18.67 21.97 20.15
N TYR A 879 -18.42 22.89 19.26
CA TYR A 879 -19.40 23.88 18.83
C TYR A 879 -19.55 23.90 17.32
N GLY A 880 -20.81 23.91 16.84
CA GLY A 880 -21.16 24.20 15.46
C GLY A 880 -21.31 25.68 15.17
N ALA A 881 -21.50 26.04 13.92
CA ALA A 881 -21.71 27.40 13.49
C ALA A 881 -22.98 27.99 14.11
N LYS A 882 -22.91 29.30 14.42
CA LYS A 882 -24.01 30.00 15.07
C LYS A 882 -25.01 30.52 14.04
N VAL A 883 -26.28 30.12 14.15
CA VAL A 883 -27.41 30.62 13.35
C VAL A 883 -27.69 32.08 13.69
N GLY A 884 -28.00 32.90 12.70
CA GLY A 884 -28.43 34.30 12.89
C GLY A 884 -29.70 34.39 13.74
N SER A 885 -29.78 35.42 14.61
CA SER A 885 -30.95 35.59 15.51
C SER A 885 -32.17 36.15 14.83
N THR A 886 -31.97 36.97 13.79
CA THR A 886 -33.04 37.60 13.06
C THR A 886 -33.21 36.91 11.71
N ALA A 887 -34.47 36.54 11.39
CA ALA A 887 -34.80 35.95 10.11
C ALA A 887 -35.85 36.78 9.36
N PHE A 888 -35.68 36.84 8.06
CA PHE A 888 -36.65 37.34 7.12
C PHE A 888 -37.29 36.17 6.39
N HIS A 889 -38.64 36.08 6.50
CA HIS A 889 -39.40 34.99 5.88
C HIS A 889 -40.28 35.59 4.76
N ILE A 890 -40.28 34.96 3.61
CA ILE A 890 -41.15 35.23 2.50
C ILE A 890 -41.79 33.92 2.03
N GLY A 891 -43.12 33.96 1.76
CA GLY A 891 -43.81 32.78 1.27
C GLY A 891 -44.92 33.11 0.32
N ALA A 892 -45.34 32.16 -0.47
CA ALA A 892 -46.51 32.24 -1.34
C ALA A 892 -47.25 30.89 -1.34
N GLY A 893 -48.58 30.99 -1.44
CA GLY A 893 -49.47 29.85 -1.50
C GLY A 893 -50.56 30.00 -2.55
N LEU A 894 -51.03 28.87 -3.05
CA LEU A 894 -52.14 28.78 -3.99
C LEU A 894 -53.04 27.61 -3.60
N SER A 895 -54.35 27.87 -3.49
CA SER A 895 -55.35 26.83 -3.24
C SER A 895 -56.39 26.85 -4.36
N VAL A 896 -56.60 25.74 -5.02
CA VAL A 896 -57.45 25.58 -6.19
C VAL A 896 -58.54 24.56 -5.90
N PRO A 897 -59.83 24.97 -5.81
CA PRO A 897 -60.94 24.03 -5.70
C PRO A 897 -61.04 23.14 -6.95
N VAL A 898 -61.26 21.86 -6.76
CA VAL A 898 -61.40 20.86 -7.82
C VAL A 898 -62.68 20.05 -7.57
N GLY A 899 -63.64 20.15 -8.46
CA GLY A 899 -64.95 19.53 -8.26
C GLY A 899 -65.73 20.18 -7.08
N THR A 900 -66.57 19.44 -6.43
CA THR A 900 -67.42 19.93 -5.32
C THR A 900 -66.75 19.75 -3.95
N GLN A 901 -65.85 18.77 -3.81
CA GLN A 901 -65.30 18.31 -2.53
C GLN A 901 -63.79 18.37 -2.43
N GLY A 902 -63.04 18.62 -3.54
CA GLY A 902 -61.60 18.61 -3.58
C GLY A 902 -60.97 19.99 -3.55
N VAL A 903 -59.78 20.11 -2.98
CA VAL A 903 -58.92 21.29 -3.07
C VAL A 903 -57.46 20.83 -3.24
N ILE A 904 -56.81 21.28 -4.32
CA ILE A 904 -55.37 21.19 -4.47
C ILE A 904 -54.74 22.44 -3.85
N PHE A 905 -53.68 22.28 -3.08
CA PHE A 905 -52.94 23.40 -2.52
C PHE A 905 -51.44 23.23 -2.77
N VAL A 906 -50.78 24.35 -3.01
CA VAL A 906 -49.33 24.46 -3.19
C VAL A 906 -48.83 25.59 -2.29
N ASP A 907 -47.70 25.39 -1.63
CA ASP A 907 -47.08 26.39 -0.77
C ASP A 907 -45.55 26.36 -0.90
N GLY A 908 -44.93 27.53 -0.85
CA GLY A 908 -43.48 27.69 -0.86
C GLY A 908 -43.04 28.81 0.08
N ASN A 909 -41.94 28.61 0.78
CA ASN A 909 -41.36 29.60 1.68
C ASN A 909 -39.84 29.63 1.54
N ALA A 910 -39.28 30.79 1.84
CA ALA A 910 -37.86 31.00 1.98
C ALA A 910 -37.57 31.77 3.28
N ASP A 911 -36.60 31.30 4.02
CA ASP A 911 -36.07 31.91 5.23
C ASP A 911 -34.66 32.37 4.98
N ILE A 912 -34.33 33.61 5.29
CA ILE A 912 -33.02 34.22 5.09
C ILE A 912 -32.57 34.81 6.41
N ARG A 913 -31.36 34.42 6.83
CA ARG A 913 -30.66 34.85 8.05
C ARG A 913 -29.22 35.16 7.79
N SER A 914 -28.53 35.80 8.72
CA SER A 914 -27.10 35.93 8.64
C SER A 914 -26.43 34.54 8.76
N GLY A 915 -25.77 34.09 7.66
CA GLY A 915 -25.07 32.84 7.57
C GLY A 915 -25.95 31.57 7.52
N SER A 916 -27.27 31.73 7.23
CA SER A 916 -28.18 30.60 7.06
C SER A 916 -29.34 30.96 6.13
N SER A 917 -29.76 30.00 5.32
CA SER A 917 -30.94 30.13 4.49
C SER A 917 -31.69 28.81 4.39
N SER A 918 -33.00 28.86 4.22
CA SER A 918 -33.76 27.66 3.85
C SER A 918 -34.83 27.99 2.83
N ILE A 919 -35.16 27.02 2.04
CA ILE A 919 -36.27 27.01 1.09
C ILE A 919 -37.09 25.75 1.34
N ASN A 920 -38.41 25.91 1.45
CA ASN A 920 -39.29 24.77 1.61
C ASN A 920 -40.54 24.89 0.77
N GLY A 921 -41.13 23.76 0.41
CA GLY A 921 -42.36 23.74 -0.38
C GLY A 921 -43.21 22.50 -0.12
N SER A 922 -44.46 22.63 -0.42
CA SER A 922 -45.41 21.52 -0.33
C SER A 922 -46.48 21.58 -1.44
N ILE A 923 -46.95 20.39 -1.80
CA ILE A 923 -48.15 20.23 -2.66
C ILE A 923 -49.05 19.19 -2.04
N GLY A 924 -50.36 19.46 -2.02
CA GLY A 924 -51.27 18.55 -1.40
C GLY A 924 -52.67 18.57 -1.99
N TYR A 925 -53.45 17.64 -1.54
CA TYR A 925 -54.85 17.50 -1.87
C TYR A 925 -55.68 17.32 -0.59
N ARG A 926 -56.81 18.02 -0.50
CA ARG A 926 -57.80 17.91 0.56
C ARG A 926 -59.13 17.44 -0.04
N TYR A 927 -59.73 16.52 0.66
CA TYR A 927 -61.07 16.04 0.39
C TYR A 927 -62.03 16.42 1.54
N ASN A 928 -63.17 16.94 1.22
CA ASN A 928 -64.22 17.36 2.14
C ASN A 928 -65.34 16.30 2.07
N PHE A 929 -65.73 15.74 3.19
CA PHE A 929 -66.75 14.69 3.28
C PHE A 929 -68.13 15.26 3.39
#